data_07a0dfef2d035b7fd8134a8223289611
#
_entry.id   07a0dfef2d035b7fd8134a8223289611
#
_cell.length_a   1.000
_cell.length_b   1.000
_cell.length_c   1.000
_cell.angle_alpha   90.00
_cell.angle_beta   90.00
_cell.angle_gamma   90.00
#
_symmetry.space_group_name_H-M   'P 1'
#
loop_
_entity.id
_entity.type
_entity.pdbx_description
1 polymer ?
#
loop_
_entity_poly.entity_id
_entity_poly.type
_entity_poly.pdbx_seq_one_letter_code
_entity_poly.pdbx_strand_id
1 'polypeptide(L)'
;MDFYARQAAARTQSRWLVLALAASIAVVVAVLTWMMTAVSAFRSGDYLLHIRRSSVAEFAATHPQVVISWALLWTAIILLASLSKSLMLRGGGGDVARSLGGTRVERDTRDPRLRRLRNVVEEMSIASGVPMPEVWVLEHESGINAFAAGHNPANAAIAVTRGAVATLRRDELQGVIGHEFSHILNGDMRLNIRLMGALFGLMMIGGIGKTIIRMSGASDSRRGGAFLILAGALVVLGYLGLALGRIIQAAVSRDRERLADASSVQFTRNPNGLKGALLAIAGVPGSSTIVAADREDIAHMLFASGMQRWFATHPSFEERVRALDPSFVAGRLPQLAEKRVQSSNQDDEDDLLAESNQIEMLTKPATASLTAGAPRAATASLPIDPVGIALQVGRPQTAHLDQARQHRLALPVELRQFTDSSGQARCWLLAQLISRDATVRGRQLDMLSEALGQSERAAVELVLPVAARLDNFLRLPAVLQLFPGLRRLARAERETLLGLIERLILADGRIDLFEFCLGKLVNLSLRDELGARTAQGSDNLQSAAGDIAVLFAVIAQQGNSDAVEARRAYEAGISRVLPMERAAYTVSSNWAAALAPALTRLQNLQPFAKRALIEGLVVTIAHDGQLTLPEAELLRTVCATLQCPLPPILPAVPIDEALQFTLGE
;
A
#
# COMPACT_ATOMS: atom_id res chain seq x y z
N MET A 1 -20.51 -2.21 1.77
CA MET A 1 -19.76 -1.85 3.03
C MET A 1 -18.93 -0.60 2.79
N ASP A 2 -18.90 0.32 3.74
CA ASP A 2 -18.03 1.49 3.67
C ASP A 2 -16.55 1.12 3.97
N PHE A 3 -15.61 2.05 3.72
CA PHE A 3 -14.18 1.86 3.95
C PHE A 3 -13.86 1.40 5.39
N TYR A 4 -14.51 1.97 6.38
CA TYR A 4 -14.26 1.70 7.80
C TYR A 4 -14.76 0.32 8.21
N ALA A 5 -15.93 -0.09 7.72
CA ALA A 5 -16.45 -1.44 7.92
C ALA A 5 -15.53 -2.49 7.27
N ARG A 6 -15.01 -2.20 6.07
CA ARG A 6 -14.01 -3.06 5.40
C ARG A 6 -12.73 -3.18 6.21
N GLN A 7 -12.22 -2.07 6.73
CA GLN A 7 -11.02 -2.04 7.56
C GLN A 7 -11.21 -2.82 8.88
N ALA A 8 -12.39 -2.72 9.49
CA ALA A 8 -12.73 -3.48 10.70
C ALA A 8 -12.81 -5.00 10.40
N ALA A 9 -13.48 -5.39 9.34
CA ALA A 9 -13.58 -6.79 8.90
C ALA A 9 -12.20 -7.36 8.55
N ALA A 10 -11.37 -6.64 7.80
CA ALA A 10 -10.03 -7.05 7.45
C ALA A 10 -9.13 -7.29 8.69
N ARG A 11 -9.27 -6.47 9.74
CA ARG A 11 -8.55 -6.66 11.00
C ARG A 11 -8.98 -7.94 11.72
N THR A 12 -10.28 -8.21 11.80
CA THR A 12 -10.82 -9.42 12.45
C THR A 12 -10.37 -10.67 11.69
N GLN A 13 -10.51 -10.69 10.38
CA GLN A 13 -10.06 -11.78 9.53
C GLN A 13 -8.55 -12.02 9.65
N SER A 14 -7.74 -10.94 9.72
CA SER A 14 -6.29 -11.05 9.89
C SER A 14 -5.90 -11.71 11.21
N ARG A 15 -6.62 -11.43 12.31
CA ARG A 15 -6.38 -12.08 13.62
C ARG A 15 -6.65 -13.58 13.55
N TRP A 16 -7.79 -13.98 12.97
CA TRP A 16 -8.14 -15.39 12.79
C TRP A 16 -7.15 -16.14 11.91
N LEU A 17 -6.70 -15.51 10.83
CA LEU A 17 -5.68 -16.08 9.94
C LEU A 17 -4.35 -16.30 10.67
N VAL A 18 -3.88 -15.33 11.45
CA VAL A 18 -2.64 -15.45 12.24
C VAL A 18 -2.77 -16.57 13.28
N LEU A 19 -3.92 -16.68 13.96
CA LEU A 19 -4.18 -17.75 14.93
C LEU A 19 -4.21 -19.14 14.26
N ALA A 20 -4.88 -19.26 13.12
CA ALA A 20 -4.95 -20.51 12.37
C ALA A 20 -3.57 -20.93 11.84
N LEU A 21 -2.76 -19.96 11.38
CA LEU A 21 -1.39 -20.23 10.94
C LEU A 21 -0.49 -20.64 12.12
N ALA A 22 -0.61 -19.98 13.27
CA ALA A 22 0.12 -20.37 14.48
C ALA A 22 -0.25 -21.79 14.94
N ALA A 23 -1.55 -22.14 14.90
CA ALA A 23 -2.01 -23.49 15.17
C ALA A 23 -1.43 -24.52 14.18
N SER A 24 -1.38 -24.19 12.87
CA SER A 24 -0.77 -25.06 11.87
C SER A 24 0.72 -25.28 12.12
N ILE A 25 1.46 -24.24 12.48
CA ILE A 25 2.88 -24.32 12.87
C ILE A 25 3.03 -25.23 14.11
N ALA A 26 2.18 -25.04 15.13
CA ALA A 26 2.22 -25.85 16.34
C ALA A 26 1.97 -27.32 16.04
N VAL A 27 1.03 -27.66 15.16
CA VAL A 27 0.77 -29.04 14.72
C VAL A 27 1.98 -29.62 14.00
N VAL A 28 2.60 -28.87 13.07
CA VAL A 28 3.81 -29.34 12.36
C VAL A 28 4.96 -29.57 13.34
N VAL A 29 5.19 -28.64 14.28
CA VAL A 29 6.23 -28.81 15.32
C VAL A 29 5.95 -30.04 16.20
N ALA A 30 4.70 -30.25 16.61
CA ALA A 30 4.31 -31.40 17.42
C ALA A 30 4.58 -32.74 16.69
N VAL A 31 4.21 -32.83 15.40
CA VAL A 31 4.43 -34.03 14.59
C VAL A 31 5.93 -34.28 14.37
N LEU A 32 6.72 -33.22 14.07
CA LEU A 32 8.16 -33.32 13.92
C LEU A 32 8.85 -33.75 15.23
N THR A 33 8.43 -33.15 16.35
CA THR A 33 8.91 -33.49 17.66
C THR A 33 8.65 -34.95 18.00
N TRP A 34 7.40 -35.40 17.77
CA TRP A 34 7.01 -36.80 17.99
C TRP A 34 7.84 -37.76 17.14
N MET A 35 8.01 -37.46 15.86
CA MET A 35 8.81 -38.26 14.93
C MET A 35 10.28 -38.35 15.38
N MET A 36 10.90 -37.23 15.78
CA MET A 36 12.29 -37.22 16.24
C MET A 36 12.47 -37.89 17.59
N THR A 37 11.47 -37.81 18.47
CA THR A 37 11.43 -38.55 19.74
C THR A 37 11.38 -40.06 19.48
N ALA A 38 10.59 -40.51 18.49
CA ALA A 38 10.54 -41.92 18.08
C ALA A 38 11.90 -42.40 17.54
N VAL A 39 12.57 -41.59 16.72
CA VAL A 39 13.94 -41.90 16.22
C VAL A 39 14.94 -41.95 17.37
N SER A 40 14.85 -41.08 18.36
CA SER A 40 15.71 -41.06 19.54
C SER A 40 15.51 -42.32 20.40
N ALA A 41 14.26 -42.73 20.63
CA ALA A 41 13.88 -43.93 21.35
C ALA A 41 14.42 -45.20 20.65
N PHE A 42 14.33 -45.25 19.32
CA PHE A 42 14.87 -46.38 18.54
C PHE A 42 16.39 -46.46 18.60
N ARG A 43 17.11 -45.31 18.68
CA ARG A 43 18.59 -45.27 18.74
C ARG A 43 19.15 -45.55 20.13
N SER A 44 18.41 -45.25 21.19
CA SER A 44 18.85 -45.47 22.58
C SER A 44 18.98 -46.95 22.96
N GLY A 45 18.50 -47.85 22.10
CA GLY A 45 18.56 -49.29 22.34
C GLY A 45 17.49 -49.82 23.31
N ASP A 46 16.76 -48.95 23.98
CA ASP A 46 15.66 -49.30 24.90
C ASP A 46 14.55 -50.09 24.19
N TYR A 47 14.46 -49.91 22.85
CA TYR A 47 13.47 -50.59 21.99
C TYR A 47 13.89 -52.03 21.64
N LEU A 48 15.21 -52.34 21.65
CA LEU A 48 15.74 -53.65 21.19
C LEU A 48 16.06 -54.58 22.34
N LEU A 49 16.31 -54.07 23.55
CA LEU A 49 16.75 -54.87 24.70
C LEU A 49 15.61 -55.35 25.61
N HIS A 50 14.46 -54.69 25.56
CA HIS A 50 13.29 -55.06 26.35
C HIS A 50 12.16 -55.50 25.37
N ILE A 51 11.95 -56.85 25.31
CA ILE A 51 10.86 -57.55 24.59
C ILE A 51 9.45 -57.14 25.13
N ARG A 52 9.33 -56.10 25.91
CA ARG A 52 8.11 -55.50 26.42
C ARG A 52 7.99 -54.07 25.90
N ARG A 53 7.15 -53.91 24.86
CA ARG A 53 6.35 -52.74 24.43
C ARG A 53 6.58 -51.40 25.20
N SER A 54 7.79 -50.88 25.25
CA SER A 54 7.94 -49.45 25.63
C SER A 54 7.48 -48.61 24.44
N SER A 55 6.31 -48.00 24.56
CA SER A 55 5.78 -47.13 23.53
C SER A 55 6.62 -45.86 23.44
N VAL A 56 6.64 -45.20 22.25
CA VAL A 56 7.27 -43.87 22.10
C VAL A 56 6.75 -42.88 23.15
N ALA A 57 5.51 -43.06 23.61
CA ALA A 57 4.91 -42.29 24.67
C ALA A 57 5.58 -42.50 26.02
N GLU A 58 5.98 -43.75 26.36
CA GLU A 58 6.69 -44.07 27.59
C GLU A 58 8.12 -43.52 27.57
N PHE A 59 8.81 -43.61 26.44
CA PHE A 59 10.11 -42.93 26.27
C PHE A 59 9.99 -41.42 26.39
N ALA A 60 8.96 -40.81 25.81
CA ALA A 60 8.70 -39.38 25.94
C ALA A 60 8.44 -38.96 27.40
N ALA A 61 7.71 -39.79 28.16
CA ALA A 61 7.43 -39.53 29.57
C ALA A 61 8.68 -39.66 30.47
N THR A 62 9.58 -40.61 30.16
CA THR A 62 10.82 -40.82 30.92
C THR A 62 11.95 -39.88 30.55
N HIS A 63 11.93 -39.33 29.30
CA HIS A 63 12.95 -38.41 28.77
C HIS A 63 12.35 -37.07 28.29
N PRO A 64 11.67 -36.30 29.16
CA PRO A 64 11.02 -35.06 28.73
C PRO A 64 11.98 -34.02 28.15
N GLN A 65 13.25 -34.03 28.57
CA GLN A 65 14.29 -33.16 28.02
C GLN A 65 14.54 -33.40 26.51
N VAL A 66 14.42 -34.63 26.03
CA VAL A 66 14.57 -34.97 24.60
C VAL A 66 13.41 -34.38 23.81
N VAL A 67 12.18 -34.52 24.31
CA VAL A 67 10.98 -33.95 23.67
C VAL A 67 11.07 -32.43 23.62
N ILE A 68 11.44 -31.79 24.74
CA ILE A 68 11.58 -30.33 24.82
C ILE A 68 12.68 -29.85 23.86
N SER A 69 13.82 -30.54 23.83
CA SER A 69 14.94 -30.15 22.95
C SER A 69 14.54 -30.19 21.46
N TRP A 70 13.83 -31.24 21.01
CA TRP A 70 13.33 -31.30 19.64
C TRP A 70 12.27 -30.26 19.35
N ALA A 71 11.33 -30.02 20.27
CA ALA A 71 10.31 -28.99 20.11
C ALA A 71 10.96 -27.59 19.99
N LEU A 72 11.93 -27.29 20.86
CA LEU A 72 12.66 -26.01 20.78
C LEU A 72 13.46 -25.88 19.49
N LEU A 73 14.14 -26.94 19.05
CA LEU A 73 14.92 -26.93 17.82
C LEU A 73 14.04 -26.63 16.58
N TRP A 74 12.94 -27.35 16.40
CA TRP A 74 12.03 -27.13 15.27
C TRP A 74 11.38 -25.76 15.31
N THR A 75 10.95 -25.33 16.50
CA THR A 75 10.42 -23.98 16.69
C THR A 75 11.45 -22.92 16.32
N ALA A 76 12.70 -23.08 16.77
CA ALA A 76 13.79 -22.17 16.45
C ALA A 76 14.07 -22.11 14.94
N ILE A 77 14.14 -23.26 14.27
CA ILE A 77 14.36 -23.32 12.80
C ILE A 77 13.27 -22.56 12.06
N ILE A 78 12.00 -22.83 12.38
CA ILE A 78 10.87 -22.16 11.72
C ILE A 78 10.90 -20.65 11.99
N LEU A 79 11.08 -20.25 13.26
CA LEU A 79 11.07 -18.83 13.64
C LEU A 79 12.28 -18.07 13.05
N LEU A 80 13.47 -18.65 13.06
CA LEU A 80 14.66 -18.02 12.47
C LEU A 80 14.54 -17.89 10.97
N ALA A 81 14.01 -18.91 10.27
CA ALA A 81 13.77 -18.84 8.84
C ALA A 81 12.68 -17.78 8.51
N SER A 82 11.58 -17.76 9.27
CA SER A 82 10.54 -16.74 9.12
C SER A 82 11.06 -15.33 9.38
N LEU A 83 11.88 -15.18 10.42
CA LEU A 83 12.50 -13.91 10.77
C LEU A 83 13.49 -13.45 9.70
N SER A 84 14.33 -14.35 9.19
CA SER A 84 15.30 -14.01 8.12
C SER A 84 14.58 -13.50 6.87
N LYS A 85 13.51 -14.18 6.41
CA LYS A 85 12.70 -13.71 5.27
C LYS A 85 12.04 -12.37 5.56
N SER A 86 11.48 -12.20 6.76
CA SER A 86 10.86 -10.92 7.18
C SER A 86 11.87 -9.77 7.24
N LEU A 87 13.11 -10.05 7.63
CA LEU A 87 14.21 -9.07 7.63
C LEU A 87 14.64 -8.69 6.21
N MET A 88 14.70 -9.67 5.29
CA MET A 88 14.98 -9.41 3.87
C MET A 88 13.94 -8.53 3.19
N LEU A 89 12.69 -8.60 3.63
CA LEU A 89 11.56 -7.83 3.07
C LEU A 89 11.26 -6.54 3.84
N ARG A 90 12.16 -6.10 4.72
CA ARG A 90 11.94 -4.91 5.57
C ARG A 90 11.82 -3.60 4.79
N GLY A 91 12.50 -3.46 3.67
CA GLY A 91 12.42 -2.26 2.82
C GLY A 91 11.09 -2.08 2.10
N GLY A 92 10.14 -3.00 2.29
CA GLY A 92 8.79 -2.87 1.75
C GLY A 92 8.59 -3.50 0.38
N GLY A 93 7.70 -2.92 -0.42
CA GLY A 93 7.28 -3.50 -1.70
C GLY A 93 8.40 -3.56 -2.75
N GLY A 94 9.31 -2.61 -2.74
CA GLY A 94 10.46 -2.59 -3.65
C GLY A 94 11.40 -3.79 -3.46
N ASP A 95 11.62 -4.22 -2.20
CA ASP A 95 12.44 -5.40 -1.92
C ASP A 95 11.75 -6.68 -2.39
N VAL A 96 10.42 -6.76 -2.24
CA VAL A 96 9.64 -7.89 -2.78
C VAL A 96 9.79 -7.94 -4.31
N ALA A 97 9.56 -6.83 -5.00
CA ALA A 97 9.68 -6.78 -6.46
C ALA A 97 11.09 -7.13 -6.95
N ARG A 98 12.13 -6.63 -6.26
CA ARG A 98 13.54 -6.91 -6.57
C ARG A 98 13.89 -8.38 -6.35
N SER A 99 13.40 -9.01 -5.27
CA SER A 99 13.64 -10.43 -4.98
C SER A 99 13.10 -11.35 -6.08
N LEU A 100 12.13 -10.87 -6.86
CA LEU A 100 11.55 -11.58 -8.00
C LEU A 100 12.19 -11.24 -9.34
N GLY A 101 13.33 -10.56 -9.33
CA GLY A 101 14.01 -10.14 -10.55
C GLY A 101 13.35 -8.96 -11.25
N GLY A 102 12.53 -8.19 -10.55
CA GLY A 102 11.90 -7.00 -11.10
C GLY A 102 12.90 -5.88 -11.38
N THR A 103 12.68 -5.19 -12.48
CA THR A 103 13.37 -3.96 -12.86
C THR A 103 12.47 -2.77 -12.59
N ARG A 104 13.01 -1.72 -11.98
CA ARG A 104 12.22 -0.52 -11.69
C ARG A 104 11.94 0.26 -12.97
N VAL A 105 10.71 0.75 -13.09
CA VAL A 105 10.30 1.59 -14.22
C VAL A 105 10.61 3.05 -13.88
N GLU A 106 11.64 3.59 -14.52
CA GLU A 106 12.01 5.00 -14.38
C GLU A 106 11.07 5.90 -15.21
N ARG A 107 10.96 7.19 -14.81
CA ARG A 107 10.01 8.12 -15.43
C ARG A 107 10.41 8.54 -16.85
N ASP A 108 11.70 8.57 -17.12
CA ASP A 108 12.29 8.90 -18.42
C ASP A 108 12.38 7.69 -19.37
N THR A 109 11.71 6.58 -19.03
CA THR A 109 11.71 5.39 -19.87
C THR A 109 11.33 5.72 -21.31
N ARG A 110 12.11 5.18 -22.26
CA ARG A 110 11.84 5.33 -23.70
C ARG A 110 10.77 4.36 -24.20
N ASP A 111 10.50 3.28 -23.44
CA ASP A 111 9.45 2.32 -23.78
C ASP A 111 8.06 2.96 -23.56
N PRO A 112 7.25 3.18 -24.62
CA PRO A 112 5.95 3.82 -24.50
C PRO A 112 4.98 3.00 -23.64
N ARG A 113 5.10 1.67 -23.62
CA ARG A 113 4.25 0.79 -22.81
C ARG A 113 4.56 0.90 -21.31
N LEU A 114 5.84 1.00 -20.96
CA LEU A 114 6.24 1.24 -19.57
C LEU A 114 5.85 2.66 -19.11
N ARG A 115 5.92 3.63 -20.01
CA ARG A 115 5.43 4.99 -19.77
C ARG A 115 3.93 5.00 -19.49
N ARG A 116 3.14 4.27 -20.30
CA ARG A 116 1.69 4.08 -20.09
C ARG A 116 1.42 3.48 -18.71
N LEU A 117 2.10 2.40 -18.32
CA LEU A 117 1.98 1.79 -16.98
C LEU A 117 2.22 2.84 -15.90
N ARG A 118 3.30 3.58 -15.99
CA ARG A 118 3.63 4.59 -14.99
C ARG A 118 2.59 5.70 -14.91
N ASN A 119 2.11 6.19 -16.05
CA ASN A 119 1.06 7.21 -16.12
C ASN A 119 -0.22 6.76 -15.41
N VAL A 120 -0.65 5.52 -15.63
CA VAL A 120 -1.82 4.93 -14.98
C VAL A 120 -1.63 4.87 -13.44
N VAL A 121 -0.45 4.45 -12.97
CA VAL A 121 -0.15 4.40 -11.54
C VAL A 121 -0.09 5.81 -10.94
N GLU A 122 0.49 6.80 -11.62
CA GLU A 122 0.50 8.20 -11.18
C GLU A 122 -0.92 8.77 -11.04
N GLU A 123 -1.75 8.59 -12.06
CA GLU A 123 -3.15 9.03 -12.04
C GLU A 123 -3.91 8.41 -10.86
N MET A 124 -3.74 7.11 -10.64
CA MET A 124 -4.38 6.41 -9.53
C MET A 124 -3.86 6.89 -8.17
N SER A 125 -2.54 7.16 -8.05
CA SER A 125 -1.93 7.71 -6.84
C SER A 125 -2.54 9.07 -6.47
N ILE A 126 -2.61 10.00 -7.43
CA ILE A 126 -3.19 11.33 -7.22
C ILE A 126 -4.69 11.20 -6.87
N ALA A 127 -5.43 10.38 -7.62
CA ALA A 127 -6.86 10.18 -7.45
C ALA A 127 -7.23 9.55 -6.09
N SER A 128 -6.39 8.66 -5.57
CA SER A 128 -6.63 7.98 -4.29
C SER A 128 -6.10 8.74 -3.07
N GLY A 129 -5.25 9.76 -3.28
CA GLY A 129 -4.56 10.46 -2.21
C GLY A 129 -3.46 9.61 -1.53
N VAL A 130 -3.01 8.54 -2.16
CA VAL A 130 -1.92 7.68 -1.70
C VAL A 130 -0.60 8.18 -2.27
N PRO A 131 0.50 8.22 -1.49
CA PRO A 131 1.82 8.51 -2.05
C PRO A 131 2.17 7.60 -3.22
N MET A 132 2.83 8.14 -4.24
CA MET A 132 3.22 7.38 -5.44
C MET A 132 3.94 6.09 -5.04
N PRO A 133 3.42 4.90 -5.40
CA PRO A 133 4.13 3.64 -5.20
C PRO A 133 5.33 3.54 -6.14
N GLU A 134 6.30 2.71 -5.79
CA GLU A 134 7.33 2.32 -6.75
C GLU A 134 6.71 1.44 -7.84
N VAL A 135 7.09 1.69 -9.11
CA VAL A 135 6.62 0.91 -10.25
C VAL A 135 7.73 -0.01 -10.73
N TRP A 136 7.43 -1.30 -10.82
CA TRP A 136 8.37 -2.34 -11.20
C TRP A 136 7.82 -3.18 -12.35
N VAL A 137 8.71 -3.67 -13.22
CA VAL A 137 8.37 -4.62 -14.27
C VAL A 137 9.16 -5.91 -14.09
N LEU A 138 8.49 -7.06 -14.21
CA LEU A 138 9.12 -8.37 -14.23
C LEU A 138 9.42 -8.71 -15.71
N GLU A 139 10.62 -8.33 -16.18
CA GLU A 139 10.99 -8.39 -17.61
C GLU A 139 10.98 -9.81 -18.18
N HIS A 140 11.31 -10.81 -17.36
CA HIS A 140 11.41 -12.21 -17.81
C HIS A 140 10.08 -12.97 -17.72
N GLU A 141 9.01 -12.30 -17.28
CA GLU A 141 7.70 -12.91 -17.10
C GLU A 141 6.77 -12.55 -18.25
N SER A 142 6.53 -13.52 -19.12
CA SER A 142 5.65 -13.40 -20.30
C SER A 142 4.17 -13.57 -19.98
N GLY A 143 3.82 -14.08 -18.79
CA GLY A 143 2.45 -14.19 -18.31
C GLY A 143 1.84 -12.82 -18.01
N ILE A 144 0.50 -12.74 -17.97
CA ILE A 144 -0.23 -11.52 -17.62
C ILE A 144 -0.52 -11.52 -16.13
N ASN A 145 0.23 -10.72 -15.36
CA ASN A 145 0.06 -10.65 -13.92
C ASN A 145 0.50 -9.29 -13.34
N ALA A 146 0.04 -9.00 -12.13
CA ALA A 146 0.44 -7.84 -11.35
C ALA A 146 0.33 -8.15 -9.86
N PHE A 147 0.97 -7.36 -9.01
CA PHE A 147 0.76 -7.39 -7.56
C PHE A 147 1.18 -6.08 -6.90
N ALA A 148 0.53 -5.78 -5.77
CA ALA A 148 0.96 -4.73 -4.85
C ALA A 148 1.61 -5.35 -3.60
N ALA A 149 2.75 -4.79 -3.18
CA ALA A 149 3.46 -5.20 -1.98
C ALA A 149 3.85 -3.98 -1.15
N GLY A 150 4.00 -4.17 0.17
CA GLY A 150 4.40 -3.11 1.10
C GLY A 150 3.90 -3.36 2.52
N HIS A 151 4.45 -2.64 3.47
CA HIS A 151 3.97 -2.69 4.87
C HIS A 151 2.86 -1.65 5.14
N ASN A 152 2.82 -0.58 4.36
CA ASN A 152 1.85 0.51 4.43
C ASN A 152 1.77 1.20 3.06
N PRO A 153 0.80 2.11 2.84
CA PRO A 153 0.70 2.85 1.58
C PRO A 153 1.95 3.67 1.25
N ALA A 154 2.71 4.11 2.27
CA ALA A 154 3.89 4.93 2.06
C ALA A 154 5.08 4.15 1.49
N ASN A 155 5.22 2.84 1.72
CA ASN A 155 6.27 2.00 1.15
C ASN A 155 5.74 0.93 0.18
N ALA A 156 4.60 1.23 -0.45
CA ALA A 156 4.01 0.37 -1.46
C ALA A 156 4.85 0.35 -2.74
N ALA A 157 4.88 -0.81 -3.39
CA ALA A 157 5.34 -0.99 -4.75
C ALA A 157 4.29 -1.78 -5.53
N ILE A 158 4.14 -1.46 -6.81
CA ILE A 158 3.33 -2.19 -7.77
C ILE A 158 4.27 -2.82 -8.78
N ALA A 159 4.21 -4.13 -8.91
CA ALA A 159 4.97 -4.88 -9.89
C ALA A 159 4.02 -5.47 -10.94
N VAL A 160 4.38 -5.33 -12.22
CA VAL A 160 3.59 -5.80 -13.36
C VAL A 160 4.51 -6.64 -14.25
N THR A 161 4.03 -7.75 -14.76
CA THR A 161 4.79 -8.60 -15.68
C THR A 161 4.94 -7.95 -17.05
N ARG A 162 6.02 -8.28 -17.75
CA ARG A 162 6.24 -7.80 -19.14
C ARG A 162 5.09 -8.21 -20.06
N GLY A 163 4.56 -9.42 -19.88
CA GLY A 163 3.39 -9.90 -20.62
C GLY A 163 2.15 -9.03 -20.41
N ALA A 164 1.87 -8.61 -19.17
CA ALA A 164 0.75 -7.71 -18.89
C ALA A 164 0.93 -6.34 -19.55
N VAL A 165 2.12 -5.75 -19.45
CA VAL A 165 2.45 -4.47 -20.08
C VAL A 165 2.35 -4.54 -21.60
N ALA A 166 2.71 -5.69 -22.21
CA ALA A 166 2.68 -5.90 -23.64
C ALA A 166 1.27 -6.16 -24.19
N THR A 167 0.39 -6.80 -23.41
CA THR A 167 -0.89 -7.33 -23.91
C THR A 167 -2.09 -6.47 -23.50
N LEU A 168 -2.06 -5.84 -22.33
CA LEU A 168 -3.20 -5.10 -21.81
C LEU A 168 -3.30 -3.70 -22.43
N ARG A 169 -4.51 -3.34 -22.86
CA ARG A 169 -4.83 -1.97 -23.27
C ARG A 169 -4.83 -1.04 -22.06
N ARG A 170 -4.85 0.28 -22.31
CA ARG A 170 -4.81 1.27 -21.25
C ARG A 170 -5.93 1.11 -20.20
N ASP A 171 -7.15 0.91 -20.68
CA ASP A 171 -8.33 0.74 -19.82
C ASP A 171 -8.28 -0.57 -19.01
N GLU A 172 -7.78 -1.65 -19.62
CA GLU A 172 -7.58 -2.93 -18.95
C GLU A 172 -6.46 -2.86 -17.92
N LEU A 173 -5.34 -2.22 -18.27
CA LEU A 173 -4.26 -1.96 -17.34
C LEU A 173 -4.74 -1.09 -16.16
N GLN A 174 -5.57 -0.07 -16.44
CA GLN A 174 -6.18 0.76 -15.41
C GLN A 174 -7.10 -0.05 -14.48
N GLY A 175 -7.85 -1.01 -15.02
CA GLY A 175 -8.65 -1.94 -14.24
C GLY A 175 -7.79 -2.80 -13.30
N VAL A 176 -6.68 -3.37 -13.79
CA VAL A 176 -5.74 -4.16 -12.97
C VAL A 176 -5.07 -3.28 -11.91
N ILE A 177 -4.57 -2.10 -12.27
CA ILE A 177 -3.93 -1.17 -11.33
C ILE A 177 -4.94 -0.68 -10.29
N GLY A 178 -6.21 -0.44 -10.67
CA GLY A 178 -7.28 -0.11 -9.73
C GLY A 178 -7.54 -1.21 -8.71
N HIS A 179 -7.47 -2.49 -9.14
CA HIS A 179 -7.54 -3.65 -8.27
C HIS A 179 -6.37 -3.67 -7.26
N GLU A 180 -5.13 -3.46 -7.74
CA GLU A 180 -3.95 -3.40 -6.87
C GLU A 180 -4.00 -2.22 -5.88
N PHE A 181 -4.50 -1.06 -6.32
CA PHE A 181 -4.73 0.08 -5.41
C PHE A 181 -5.77 -0.22 -4.33
N SER A 182 -6.76 -1.07 -4.60
CA SER A 182 -7.68 -1.53 -3.57
C SER A 182 -6.95 -2.27 -2.44
N HIS A 183 -5.98 -3.13 -2.77
CA HIS A 183 -5.16 -3.82 -1.77
C HIS A 183 -4.29 -2.85 -0.96
N ILE A 184 -3.74 -1.80 -1.62
CA ILE A 184 -2.99 -0.74 -0.93
C ILE A 184 -3.90 0.00 0.08
N LEU A 185 -5.09 0.42 -0.36
CA LEU A 185 -6.04 1.18 0.43
C LEU A 185 -6.62 0.37 1.60
N ASN A 186 -6.90 -0.91 1.39
CA ASN A 186 -7.44 -1.80 2.42
C ASN A 186 -6.37 -2.35 3.38
N GLY A 187 -5.06 -2.17 3.08
CA GLY A 187 -3.95 -2.59 3.93
C GLY A 187 -3.63 -4.09 3.86
N ASP A 188 -4.07 -4.77 2.80
CA ASP A 188 -3.87 -6.21 2.59
C ASP A 188 -2.39 -6.58 2.42
N MET A 189 -1.60 -5.68 1.85
CA MET A 189 -0.17 -5.88 1.56
C MET A 189 0.64 -6.31 2.79
N ARG A 190 0.40 -5.68 3.95
CA ARG A 190 1.11 -6.01 5.21
C ARG A 190 0.89 -7.46 5.64
N LEU A 191 -0.36 -7.91 5.54
CA LEU A 191 -0.69 -9.29 5.87
C LEU A 191 0.04 -10.24 4.94
N ASN A 192 0.07 -9.94 3.65
CA ASN A 192 0.73 -10.77 2.64
C ASN A 192 2.23 -10.91 2.93
N ILE A 193 2.96 -9.85 3.28
CA ILE A 193 4.38 -9.93 3.64
C ILE A 193 4.59 -10.79 4.90
N ARG A 194 3.73 -10.67 5.91
CA ARG A 194 3.81 -11.51 7.12
C ARG A 194 3.57 -12.98 6.81
N LEU A 195 2.62 -13.27 5.94
CA LEU A 195 2.33 -14.63 5.48
C LEU A 195 3.52 -15.22 4.70
N MET A 196 4.16 -14.43 3.82
CA MET A 196 5.39 -14.86 3.13
C MET A 196 6.46 -15.32 4.11
N GLY A 197 6.72 -14.53 5.17
CA GLY A 197 7.68 -14.90 6.20
C GLY A 197 7.32 -16.20 6.90
N ALA A 198 6.08 -16.36 7.33
CA ALA A 198 5.63 -17.54 8.05
C ALA A 198 5.60 -18.81 7.18
N LEU A 199 5.12 -18.69 5.93
CA LEU A 199 5.10 -19.80 4.98
C LEU A 199 6.52 -20.22 4.58
N PHE A 200 7.45 -19.28 4.45
CA PHE A 200 8.86 -19.57 4.22
C PHE A 200 9.47 -20.43 5.34
N GLY A 201 9.13 -20.14 6.62
CA GLY A 201 9.54 -20.95 7.75
C GLY A 201 9.09 -22.42 7.65
N LEU A 202 7.86 -22.65 7.19
CA LEU A 202 7.34 -24.00 6.94
C LEU A 202 8.02 -24.69 5.75
N MET A 203 8.27 -23.93 4.66
CA MET A 203 8.98 -24.45 3.48
C MET A 203 10.41 -24.89 3.80
N MET A 204 11.09 -24.22 4.73
CA MET A 204 12.47 -24.58 5.14
C MET A 204 12.56 -26.01 5.66
N ILE A 205 11.52 -26.54 6.31
CA ILE A 205 11.48 -27.95 6.75
C ILE A 205 11.58 -28.89 5.55
N GLY A 206 10.76 -28.64 4.52
CA GLY A 206 10.83 -29.41 3.27
C GLY A 206 12.16 -29.24 2.53
N GLY A 207 12.73 -28.04 2.58
CA GLY A 207 14.07 -27.72 2.04
C GLY A 207 15.18 -28.53 2.71
N ILE A 208 15.15 -28.64 4.04
CA ILE A 208 16.07 -29.49 4.81
C ILE A 208 15.94 -30.95 4.36
N GLY A 209 14.70 -31.45 4.26
CA GLY A 209 14.46 -32.81 3.78
C GLY A 209 15.04 -33.06 2.37
N LYS A 210 14.80 -32.14 1.42
CA LYS A 210 15.37 -32.22 0.05
C LYS A 210 16.91 -32.20 0.07
N THR A 211 17.52 -31.40 0.91
CA THR A 211 18.96 -31.30 1.04
C THR A 211 19.56 -32.62 1.55
N ILE A 212 18.94 -33.23 2.58
CA ILE A 212 19.35 -34.54 3.10
C ILE A 212 19.22 -35.60 2.01
N ILE A 213 18.14 -35.62 1.24
CA ILE A 213 17.97 -36.58 0.11
C ILE A 213 19.11 -36.44 -0.91
N ARG A 214 19.42 -35.20 -1.31
CA ARG A 214 20.49 -34.92 -2.28
C ARG A 214 21.88 -35.38 -1.76
N MET A 215 22.14 -35.14 -0.49
CA MET A 215 23.41 -35.54 0.14
C MET A 215 23.52 -37.07 0.33
N SER A 216 22.40 -37.74 0.58
CA SER A 216 22.37 -39.20 0.81
C SER A 216 22.51 -40.02 -0.48
N GLY A 217 22.16 -39.47 -1.64
CA GLY A 217 22.33 -40.11 -2.96
C GLY A 217 23.81 -40.35 -3.36
N ALA A 218 24.76 -39.81 -2.58
CA ALA A 218 26.21 -39.99 -2.82
C ALA A 218 26.85 -41.07 -1.94
N SER A 219 26.14 -41.75 -1.03
CA SER A 219 26.69 -42.75 -0.12
C SER A 219 26.00 -44.11 -0.20
N ASP A 220 26.76 -45.12 -0.54
CA ASP A 220 26.37 -46.52 -0.78
C ASP A 220 26.25 -47.34 0.53
N SER A 221 25.69 -46.83 1.60
CA SER A 221 25.62 -47.52 2.89
C SER A 221 24.22 -47.95 3.30
N ARG A 222 24.07 -49.18 3.82
CA ARG A 222 22.81 -49.77 4.39
C ARG A 222 22.15 -48.91 5.48
N ARG A 223 22.86 -47.93 6.05
CA ARG A 223 22.31 -46.92 6.99
C ARG A 223 21.58 -45.79 6.29
N GLY A 224 21.68 -45.65 4.97
CA GLY A 224 21.03 -44.60 4.18
C GLY A 224 19.49 -44.67 4.16
N GLY A 225 18.93 -45.90 4.27
CA GLY A 225 17.46 -46.06 4.15
C GLY A 225 16.65 -45.36 5.22
N ALA A 226 17.04 -45.43 6.48
CA ALA A 226 16.33 -44.76 7.57
C ALA A 226 16.42 -43.22 7.47
N PHE A 227 17.57 -42.70 7.03
CA PHE A 227 17.77 -41.27 6.78
C PHE A 227 16.92 -40.77 5.59
N LEU A 228 16.78 -41.58 4.55
CA LEU A 228 15.93 -41.26 3.40
C LEU A 228 14.44 -41.22 3.77
N ILE A 229 13.99 -42.16 4.62
CA ILE A 229 12.60 -42.15 5.14
C ILE A 229 12.34 -40.88 5.96
N LEU A 230 13.28 -40.55 6.86
CA LEU A 230 13.19 -39.31 7.67
C LEU A 230 13.18 -38.07 6.79
N ALA A 231 14.10 -37.99 5.82
CA ALA A 231 14.17 -36.87 4.89
C ALA A 231 12.89 -36.75 4.03
N GLY A 232 12.34 -37.87 3.56
CA GLY A 232 11.05 -37.92 2.87
C GLY A 232 9.90 -37.43 3.74
N ALA A 233 9.88 -37.82 5.02
CA ALA A 233 8.89 -37.33 5.98
C ALA A 233 8.98 -35.82 6.20
N LEU A 234 10.20 -35.25 6.30
CA LEU A 234 10.42 -33.81 6.39
C LEU A 234 9.91 -33.07 5.15
N VAL A 235 10.14 -33.63 3.94
CA VAL A 235 9.60 -33.06 2.70
C VAL A 235 8.08 -33.04 2.75
N VAL A 236 7.46 -34.19 3.06
CA VAL A 236 6.00 -34.30 3.12
C VAL A 236 5.38 -33.35 4.15
N LEU A 237 5.96 -33.29 5.37
CA LEU A 237 5.45 -32.42 6.44
C LEU A 237 5.63 -30.94 6.11
N GLY A 238 6.77 -30.56 5.52
CA GLY A 238 7.01 -29.17 5.09
C GLY A 238 5.98 -28.73 4.03
N TYR A 239 5.73 -29.58 3.02
CA TYR A 239 4.73 -29.27 1.99
C TYR A 239 3.29 -29.36 2.50
N LEU A 240 2.99 -30.27 3.43
CA LEU A 240 1.67 -30.33 4.08
C LEU A 240 1.40 -29.07 4.91
N GLY A 241 2.39 -28.60 5.67
CA GLY A 241 2.31 -27.35 6.40
C GLY A 241 2.08 -26.14 5.49
N LEU A 242 2.81 -26.10 4.36
CA LEU A 242 2.61 -25.07 3.33
C LEU A 242 1.19 -25.17 2.71
N ALA A 243 0.70 -26.35 2.41
CA ALA A 243 -0.64 -26.56 1.86
C ALA A 243 -1.73 -26.10 2.82
N LEU A 244 -1.62 -26.44 4.11
CA LEU A 244 -2.54 -25.97 5.15
C LEU A 244 -2.52 -24.44 5.27
N GLY A 245 -1.33 -23.84 5.29
CA GLY A 245 -1.19 -22.37 5.31
C GLY A 245 -1.87 -21.72 4.10
N ARG A 246 -1.74 -22.31 2.91
CA ARG A 246 -2.40 -21.81 1.69
C ARG A 246 -3.92 -21.97 1.70
N ILE A 247 -4.44 -23.08 2.22
CA ILE A 247 -5.89 -23.28 2.37
C ILE A 247 -6.49 -22.22 3.29
N ILE A 248 -5.86 -21.99 4.44
CA ILE A 248 -6.29 -20.98 5.40
C ILE A 248 -6.27 -19.59 4.75
N GLN A 249 -5.22 -19.30 4.01
CA GLN A 249 -5.06 -18.05 3.28
C GLN A 249 -6.12 -17.88 2.19
N ALA A 250 -6.36 -18.91 1.38
CA ALA A 250 -7.36 -18.89 0.31
C ALA A 250 -8.78 -18.64 0.85
N ALA A 251 -9.11 -19.19 2.02
CA ALA A 251 -10.41 -18.97 2.66
C ALA A 251 -10.65 -17.48 3.01
N VAL A 252 -9.60 -16.76 3.44
CA VAL A 252 -9.69 -15.33 3.79
C VAL A 252 -9.56 -14.42 2.57
N SER A 253 -8.85 -14.85 1.53
CA SER A 253 -8.52 -14.03 0.37
C SER A 253 -9.73 -13.79 -0.55
N ARG A 254 -10.62 -14.74 -0.73
CA ARG A 254 -11.71 -14.66 -1.74
C ARG A 254 -12.64 -13.45 -1.56
N ASP A 255 -12.99 -13.11 -0.34
CA ASP A 255 -13.86 -11.94 -0.07
C ASP A 255 -13.12 -10.64 -0.36
N ARG A 256 -11.79 -10.61 -0.11
CA ARG A 256 -10.95 -9.46 -0.42
C ARG A 256 -10.78 -9.26 -1.92
N GLU A 257 -10.67 -10.35 -2.68
CA GLU A 257 -10.61 -10.31 -4.13
C GLU A 257 -11.88 -9.75 -4.76
N ARG A 258 -13.04 -10.22 -4.31
CA ARG A 258 -14.34 -9.69 -4.75
C ARG A 258 -14.47 -8.19 -4.42
N LEU A 259 -13.95 -7.79 -3.26
CA LEU A 259 -13.93 -6.40 -2.86
C LEU A 259 -12.96 -5.58 -3.72
N ALA A 260 -11.80 -6.11 -4.07
CA ALA A 260 -10.82 -5.44 -4.92
C ALA A 260 -11.37 -5.27 -6.34
N ASP A 261 -12.05 -6.28 -6.89
CA ASP A 261 -12.74 -6.18 -8.18
C ASP A 261 -13.82 -5.10 -8.17
N ALA A 262 -14.70 -5.11 -7.16
CA ALA A 262 -15.73 -4.09 -7.01
C ALA A 262 -15.16 -2.68 -6.83
N SER A 263 -14.06 -2.55 -6.07
CA SER A 263 -13.37 -1.27 -5.88
C SER A 263 -12.71 -0.78 -7.16
N SER A 264 -12.09 -1.67 -7.94
CA SER A 264 -11.53 -1.32 -9.25
C SER A 264 -12.59 -0.75 -10.18
N VAL A 265 -13.75 -1.39 -10.26
CA VAL A 265 -14.88 -0.89 -11.05
C VAL A 265 -15.39 0.45 -10.51
N GLN A 266 -15.47 0.60 -9.18
CA GLN A 266 -15.86 1.86 -8.56
C GLN A 266 -14.89 3.00 -8.89
N PHE A 267 -13.58 2.74 -8.88
CA PHE A 267 -12.54 3.74 -9.15
C PHE A 267 -12.55 4.17 -10.61
N THR A 268 -12.70 3.22 -11.53
CA THR A 268 -12.61 3.46 -12.97
C THR A 268 -13.96 3.72 -13.64
N ARG A 269 -15.08 3.35 -13.00
CA ARG A 269 -16.43 3.24 -13.59
C ARG A 269 -16.45 2.49 -14.93
N ASN A 270 -15.44 1.64 -15.12
CA ASN A 270 -15.29 0.84 -16.34
C ASN A 270 -15.18 -0.66 -16.03
N PRO A 271 -16.31 -1.36 -15.87
CA PRO A 271 -16.27 -2.81 -15.66
C PRO A 271 -15.66 -3.56 -16.84
N ASN A 272 -15.73 -3.00 -18.05
CA ASN A 272 -15.18 -3.62 -19.25
C ASN A 272 -13.64 -3.63 -19.25
N GLY A 273 -12.98 -2.66 -18.65
CA GLY A 273 -11.54 -2.65 -18.49
C GLY A 273 -11.05 -3.86 -17.69
N LEU A 274 -11.55 -4.03 -16.47
CA LEU A 274 -11.20 -5.19 -15.63
C LEU A 274 -11.64 -6.53 -16.25
N LYS A 275 -12.85 -6.59 -16.84
CA LYS A 275 -13.35 -7.76 -17.58
C LYS A 275 -12.43 -8.10 -18.74
N GLY A 276 -12.00 -7.11 -19.54
CA GLY A 276 -11.08 -7.30 -20.66
C GLY A 276 -9.74 -7.88 -20.22
N ALA A 277 -9.17 -7.39 -19.10
CA ALA A 277 -7.96 -7.94 -18.52
C ALA A 277 -8.12 -9.41 -18.11
N LEU A 278 -9.23 -9.76 -17.42
CA LEU A 278 -9.53 -11.15 -17.05
C LEU A 278 -9.70 -12.05 -18.27
N LEU A 279 -10.31 -11.56 -19.36
CA LEU A 279 -10.45 -12.30 -20.62
C LEU A 279 -9.09 -12.48 -21.30
N ALA A 280 -8.22 -11.46 -21.30
CA ALA A 280 -6.87 -11.56 -21.84
C ALA A 280 -6.06 -12.65 -21.12
N ILE A 281 -6.16 -12.74 -19.80
CA ILE A 281 -5.51 -13.77 -19.00
C ILE A 281 -6.08 -15.16 -19.33
N ALA A 282 -7.39 -15.29 -19.44
CA ALA A 282 -8.05 -16.56 -19.72
C ALA A 282 -7.77 -17.09 -21.14
N GLY A 283 -7.48 -16.19 -22.10
CA GLY A 283 -7.25 -16.51 -23.50
C GLY A 283 -5.85 -17.00 -23.85
N VAL A 284 -4.87 -16.81 -22.97
CA VAL A 284 -3.48 -17.22 -23.21
C VAL A 284 -3.15 -18.42 -22.30
N PRO A 285 -2.95 -19.63 -22.85
CA PRO A 285 -2.57 -20.79 -22.04
C PRO A 285 -1.30 -20.54 -21.23
N GLY A 286 -1.36 -20.78 -19.92
CA GLY A 286 -0.23 -20.53 -19.02
C GLY A 286 0.06 -19.05 -18.71
N SER A 287 -0.79 -18.13 -19.17
CA SER A 287 -0.59 -16.67 -19.05
C SER A 287 -0.54 -16.16 -17.61
N SER A 288 -1.06 -16.89 -16.64
CA SER A 288 -1.04 -16.49 -15.22
C SER A 288 0.17 -17.06 -14.45
N THR A 289 1.05 -17.84 -15.10
CA THR A 289 2.21 -18.44 -14.44
C THR A 289 3.41 -17.50 -14.44
N ILE A 290 4.06 -17.39 -13.28
CA ILE A 290 5.37 -16.73 -13.10
C ILE A 290 6.45 -17.82 -13.04
N VAL A 291 7.58 -17.60 -13.73
CA VAL A 291 8.68 -18.55 -13.83
C VAL A 291 9.72 -18.34 -12.72
N ALA A 292 9.70 -17.20 -12.02
CA ALA A 292 10.65 -16.86 -10.98
C ALA A 292 10.84 -17.98 -9.93
N ALA A 293 12.06 -18.13 -9.43
CA ALA A 293 12.45 -19.20 -8.50
C ALA A 293 11.64 -19.20 -7.19
N ASP A 294 11.20 -18.04 -6.72
CA ASP A 294 10.42 -17.85 -5.49
C ASP A 294 8.90 -17.84 -5.73
N ARG A 295 8.45 -18.43 -6.83
CA ARG A 295 7.03 -18.47 -7.23
C ARG A 295 6.09 -18.96 -6.13
N GLU A 296 6.55 -19.93 -5.34
CA GLU A 296 5.73 -20.53 -4.30
C GLU A 296 5.45 -19.55 -3.15
N ASP A 297 6.38 -18.61 -2.88
CA ASP A 297 6.27 -17.64 -1.80
C ASP A 297 5.25 -16.53 -2.09
N ILE A 298 5.04 -16.20 -3.37
CA ILE A 298 4.25 -15.03 -3.79
C ILE A 298 2.96 -15.36 -4.53
N ALA A 299 2.70 -16.65 -4.80
CA ALA A 299 1.53 -17.08 -5.58
C ALA A 299 0.20 -16.48 -5.10
N HIS A 300 0.13 -16.10 -3.83
CA HIS A 300 -1.02 -15.50 -3.20
C HIS A 300 -1.16 -13.99 -3.36
N MET A 301 -0.14 -13.32 -3.87
CA MET A 301 -0.14 -11.87 -4.10
C MET A 301 -0.43 -11.52 -5.55
N LEU A 302 -0.47 -12.50 -6.43
CA LEU A 302 -0.62 -12.30 -7.85
C LEU A 302 -2.08 -12.03 -8.21
N PHE A 303 -2.33 -11.12 -9.14
CA PHE A 303 -3.66 -10.81 -9.66
C PHE A 303 -4.37 -12.01 -10.27
N ALA A 304 -3.60 -12.94 -10.84
CA ALA A 304 -4.09 -14.19 -11.42
C ALA A 304 -3.27 -15.38 -10.91
N SER A 305 -3.93 -16.37 -10.30
CA SER A 305 -3.25 -17.58 -9.84
C SER A 305 -3.18 -18.63 -10.93
N GLY A 306 -1.94 -19.09 -11.23
CA GLY A 306 -1.67 -20.21 -12.15
C GLY A 306 -1.81 -21.59 -11.53
N MET A 307 -2.41 -21.75 -10.33
CA MET A 307 -2.46 -23.00 -9.59
C MET A 307 -3.82 -23.71 -9.70
N GLN A 308 -3.81 -25.03 -9.51
CA GLN A 308 -5.01 -25.88 -9.54
C GLN A 308 -6.09 -25.42 -8.53
N ARG A 309 -7.35 -25.65 -8.86
CA ARG A 309 -8.60 -25.20 -8.21
C ARG A 309 -8.62 -25.25 -6.67
N TRP A 310 -7.92 -26.20 -6.03
CA TRP A 310 -7.97 -26.42 -4.58
C TRP A 310 -7.12 -25.45 -3.76
N PHE A 311 -6.07 -24.88 -4.38
CA PHE A 311 -5.12 -23.97 -3.72
C PHE A 311 -5.18 -22.54 -4.29
N ALA A 312 -6.16 -22.26 -5.16
CA ALA A 312 -6.30 -20.92 -5.74
C ALA A 312 -6.75 -19.94 -4.65
N THR A 313 -5.94 -18.93 -4.44
CA THR A 313 -6.22 -17.81 -3.52
C THR A 313 -7.27 -16.86 -4.09
N HIS A 314 -7.47 -16.88 -5.40
CA HIS A 314 -8.44 -16.05 -6.11
C HIS A 314 -9.67 -16.86 -6.55
N PRO A 315 -10.87 -16.23 -6.63
CA PRO A 315 -12.03 -16.82 -7.29
C PRO A 315 -11.72 -17.17 -8.76
N SER A 316 -12.49 -18.09 -9.34
CA SER A 316 -12.30 -18.43 -10.75
C SER A 316 -12.55 -17.22 -11.66
N PHE A 317 -11.89 -17.17 -12.83
CA PHE A 317 -12.13 -16.12 -13.83
C PHE A 317 -13.61 -16.01 -14.20
N GLU A 318 -14.30 -17.14 -14.32
CA GLU A 318 -15.73 -17.17 -14.60
C GLU A 318 -16.56 -16.49 -13.52
N GLU A 319 -16.25 -16.73 -12.23
CA GLU A 319 -16.93 -16.05 -11.11
C GLU A 319 -16.67 -14.55 -11.12
N ARG A 320 -15.41 -14.13 -11.35
CA ARG A 320 -15.03 -12.72 -11.42
C ARG A 320 -15.69 -12.02 -12.60
N VAL A 321 -15.64 -12.63 -13.81
CA VAL A 321 -16.29 -12.08 -15.01
C VAL A 321 -17.81 -12.00 -14.85
N ARG A 322 -18.45 -13.02 -14.24
CA ARG A 322 -19.89 -13.00 -13.98
C ARG A 322 -20.30 -11.92 -12.98
N ALA A 323 -19.45 -11.64 -11.99
CA ALA A 323 -19.69 -10.55 -11.04
C ALA A 323 -19.62 -9.16 -11.70
N LEU A 324 -18.79 -9.01 -12.76
CA LEU A 324 -18.64 -7.78 -13.53
C LEU A 324 -19.69 -7.64 -14.63
N ASP A 325 -20.15 -8.76 -15.18
CA ASP A 325 -21.12 -8.82 -16.26
C ASP A 325 -22.12 -9.94 -15.98
N PRO A 326 -23.29 -9.64 -15.38
CA PRO A 326 -24.32 -10.63 -15.08
C PRO A 326 -24.89 -11.36 -16.32
N SER A 327 -24.73 -10.79 -17.52
CA SER A 327 -25.14 -11.42 -18.78
C SER A 327 -24.17 -12.52 -19.26
N PHE A 328 -23.03 -12.67 -18.58
CA PHE A 328 -21.99 -13.62 -18.94
C PHE A 328 -22.41 -15.07 -18.76
N VAL A 329 -22.25 -15.88 -19.83
CA VAL A 329 -22.49 -17.32 -19.84
C VAL A 329 -21.15 -18.05 -19.74
N ALA A 330 -20.95 -18.88 -18.71
CA ALA A 330 -19.69 -19.54 -18.38
C ALA A 330 -19.03 -20.27 -19.59
N GLY A 331 -19.82 -20.99 -20.40
CA GLY A 331 -19.32 -21.71 -21.57
C GLY A 331 -18.76 -20.84 -22.70
N ARG A 332 -18.93 -19.52 -22.65
CA ARG A 332 -18.41 -18.57 -23.66
C ARG A 332 -17.04 -17.98 -23.32
N LEU A 333 -16.49 -18.29 -22.14
CA LEU A 333 -15.19 -17.73 -21.72
C LEU A 333 -14.07 -17.94 -22.74
N PRO A 334 -13.83 -19.15 -23.29
CA PRO A 334 -12.76 -19.35 -24.29
C PRO A 334 -12.97 -18.52 -25.55
N GLN A 335 -14.19 -18.45 -26.06
CA GLN A 335 -14.52 -17.70 -27.29
C GLN A 335 -14.34 -16.19 -27.10
N LEU A 336 -14.76 -15.64 -25.94
CA LEU A 336 -14.60 -14.23 -25.62
C LEU A 336 -13.13 -13.87 -25.39
N ALA A 337 -12.38 -14.76 -24.77
CA ALA A 337 -10.95 -14.60 -24.53
C ALA A 337 -10.18 -14.60 -25.87
N GLU A 338 -10.49 -15.55 -26.78
CA GLU A 338 -9.90 -15.60 -28.11
C GLU A 338 -10.22 -14.34 -28.94
N LYS A 339 -11.50 -13.91 -28.94
CA LYS A 339 -11.92 -12.67 -29.58
C LYS A 339 -11.17 -11.43 -29.06
N ARG A 340 -10.93 -11.38 -27.73
CA ARG A 340 -10.18 -10.29 -27.09
C ARG A 340 -8.72 -10.26 -27.57
N VAL A 341 -8.06 -11.42 -27.63
CA VAL A 341 -6.68 -11.53 -28.11
C VAL A 341 -6.57 -11.09 -29.58
N GLN A 342 -7.53 -11.46 -30.42
CA GLN A 342 -7.56 -11.07 -31.83
C GLN A 342 -7.77 -9.56 -32.03
N SER A 343 -8.53 -8.87 -31.17
CA SER A 343 -8.79 -7.43 -31.27
C SER A 343 -7.66 -6.54 -30.75
N SER A 344 -6.66 -7.13 -30.06
CA SER A 344 -5.65 -6.34 -29.33
C SER A 344 -4.60 -5.64 -30.21
N ASN A 345 -4.38 -6.11 -31.42
CA ASN A 345 -3.22 -5.63 -32.22
C ASN A 345 -3.44 -4.29 -32.91
N GLN A 346 -4.68 -3.91 -33.22
CA GLN A 346 -4.98 -2.65 -33.89
C GLN A 346 -5.25 -1.49 -32.93
N ASP A 347 -6.04 -1.75 -31.86
CA ASP A 347 -6.43 -0.70 -30.91
C ASP A 347 -5.23 -0.21 -30.06
N ASP A 348 -4.20 -1.07 -29.84
CA ASP A 348 -3.04 -0.75 -28.99
C ASP A 348 -2.04 0.21 -29.67
N GLU A 349 -1.86 0.12 -31.00
CA GLU A 349 -1.00 1.04 -31.74
C GLU A 349 -1.62 2.43 -31.82
N ASP A 350 -2.92 2.52 -32.02
CA ASP A 350 -3.64 3.80 -32.12
C ASP A 350 -3.65 4.52 -30.76
N ASP A 351 -3.86 3.81 -29.64
CA ASP A 351 -3.81 4.37 -28.29
C ASP A 351 -2.40 4.85 -27.91
N LEU A 352 -1.35 4.10 -28.28
CA LEU A 352 0.04 4.49 -28.02
C LEU A 352 0.46 5.71 -28.86
N LEU A 353 -0.01 5.80 -30.10
CA LEU A 353 0.22 6.95 -30.98
C LEU A 353 -0.54 8.18 -30.47
N ALA A 354 -1.79 8.03 -30.05
CA ALA A 354 -2.58 9.13 -29.47
C ALA A 354 -1.94 9.68 -28.19
N GLU A 355 -1.45 8.82 -27.31
CA GLU A 355 -0.77 9.23 -26.07
C GLU A 355 0.59 9.89 -26.36
N SER A 356 1.33 9.41 -27.36
CA SER A 356 2.59 10.01 -27.83
C SER A 356 2.37 11.38 -28.46
N ASN A 357 1.38 11.53 -29.32
CA ASN A 357 1.04 12.78 -29.98
C ASN A 357 0.53 13.85 -29.01
N GLN A 358 -0.23 13.44 -27.97
CA GLN A 358 -0.70 14.35 -26.94
C GLN A 358 0.46 14.91 -26.10
N ILE A 359 1.49 14.10 -25.85
CA ILE A 359 2.72 14.53 -25.15
C ILE A 359 3.53 15.47 -26.06
N GLU A 360 3.64 15.19 -27.35
CA GLU A 360 4.37 16.03 -28.31
C GLU A 360 3.69 17.39 -28.52
N MET A 361 2.36 17.45 -28.54
CA MET A 361 1.62 18.72 -28.54
C MET A 361 1.86 19.57 -27.29
N LEU A 362 2.01 18.94 -26.12
CA LEU A 362 2.24 19.62 -24.84
C LEU A 362 3.72 20.00 -24.62
N THR A 363 4.66 19.39 -25.36
CA THR A 363 6.09 19.69 -25.27
C THR A 363 6.55 20.72 -26.29
N LYS A 364 5.74 21.08 -27.28
CA LYS A 364 6.03 22.24 -28.17
C LYS A 364 5.93 23.50 -27.31
N PRO A 365 7.00 24.34 -27.28
CA PRO A 365 6.92 25.64 -26.63
C PRO A 365 5.76 26.41 -27.25
N ALA A 366 4.75 26.70 -26.45
CA ALA A 366 3.63 27.52 -26.87
C ALA A 366 4.14 28.95 -27.07
N THR A 367 4.53 29.25 -28.32
CA THR A 367 4.68 30.62 -28.81
C THR A 367 3.31 31.24 -29.13
N ALA A 368 2.27 30.85 -28.43
CA ALA A 368 0.94 31.43 -28.55
C ALA A 368 0.62 32.19 -27.27
N SER A 369 0.60 33.48 -27.42
CA SER A 369 -0.04 34.52 -26.64
C SER A 369 -0.95 33.99 -25.48
N LEU A 370 -0.43 34.00 -24.25
CA LEU A 370 -1.20 33.87 -23.03
C LEU A 370 -2.03 35.13 -22.76
N THR A 371 -3.06 35.34 -23.56
CA THR A 371 -4.13 36.32 -23.31
C THR A 371 -5.49 35.65 -23.21
N ALA A 372 -5.56 34.43 -22.71
CA ALA A 372 -6.80 33.87 -22.18
C ALA A 372 -6.63 33.80 -20.66
N GLY A 373 -7.38 34.62 -19.93
CA GLY A 373 -7.31 34.75 -18.50
C GLY A 373 -7.39 33.38 -17.83
N ALA A 374 -6.28 32.98 -17.20
CA ALA A 374 -6.34 31.95 -16.18
C ALA A 374 -7.47 32.33 -15.22
N PRO A 375 -8.39 31.43 -14.86
CA PRO A 375 -9.31 31.71 -13.81
C PRO A 375 -8.45 32.03 -12.58
N ARG A 376 -8.42 33.31 -12.18
CA ARG A 376 -7.97 33.71 -10.86
C ARG A 376 -8.63 32.73 -9.92
N ALA A 377 -7.84 32.13 -9.03
CA ALA A 377 -8.31 31.32 -7.92
C ALA A 377 -9.38 32.15 -7.15
N ALA A 378 -10.59 32.10 -7.66
CA ALA A 378 -11.75 32.36 -6.85
C ALA A 378 -11.70 31.24 -5.81
N THR A 379 -11.71 31.60 -4.55
CA THR A 379 -12.09 30.72 -3.44
C THR A 379 -13.40 30.06 -3.87
N ALA A 380 -13.30 28.91 -4.50
CA ALA A 380 -14.48 28.17 -4.92
C ALA A 380 -15.10 27.65 -3.64
N SER A 381 -16.09 28.36 -3.16
CA SER A 381 -16.98 27.92 -2.10
C SER A 381 -17.77 26.74 -2.63
N LEU A 382 -17.47 25.56 -2.13
CA LEU A 382 -18.15 24.33 -2.50
C LEU A 382 -19.22 24.04 -1.44
N PRO A 383 -20.47 23.76 -1.84
CA PRO A 383 -21.46 23.22 -0.91
C PRO A 383 -20.93 21.89 -0.38
N ILE A 384 -20.83 21.75 0.93
CA ILE A 384 -20.16 20.63 1.58
C ILE A 384 -21.20 19.77 2.29
N ASP A 385 -21.20 18.48 1.94
CA ASP A 385 -21.85 17.43 2.72
C ASP A 385 -20.82 16.67 3.56
N PRO A 386 -20.81 16.82 4.90
CA PRO A 386 -19.86 16.15 5.78
C PRO A 386 -19.88 14.63 5.67
N VAL A 387 -21.06 14.03 5.51
CA VAL A 387 -21.22 12.58 5.36
C VAL A 387 -20.68 12.14 4.00
N GLY A 388 -20.98 12.90 2.95
CA GLY A 388 -20.50 12.65 1.60
C GLY A 388 -18.97 12.69 1.49
N ILE A 389 -18.29 13.62 2.17
CA ILE A 389 -16.81 13.66 2.20
C ILE A 389 -16.25 12.48 2.98
N ALA A 390 -16.80 12.15 4.15
CA ALA A 390 -16.34 11.00 4.92
C ALA A 390 -16.51 9.68 4.15
N LEU A 391 -17.52 9.56 3.30
CA LEU A 391 -17.76 8.41 2.42
C LEU A 391 -16.77 8.33 1.25
N GLN A 392 -16.10 9.42 0.88
CA GLN A 392 -15.05 9.41 -0.16
C GLN A 392 -13.74 8.81 0.34
N VAL A 393 -13.52 8.68 1.65
CA VAL A 393 -12.31 8.07 2.22
C VAL A 393 -12.11 6.66 1.67
N GLY A 394 -10.93 6.42 1.07
CA GLY A 394 -10.58 5.15 0.44
C GLY A 394 -11.48 4.75 -0.73
N ARG A 395 -12.17 5.72 -1.35
CA ARG A 395 -13.10 5.51 -2.47
C ARG A 395 -12.89 6.55 -3.57
N PRO A 396 -11.77 6.52 -4.28
CA PRO A 396 -11.62 7.36 -5.46
C PRO A 396 -12.74 7.04 -6.48
N GLN A 397 -13.13 8.04 -7.24
CA GLN A 397 -14.15 7.97 -8.29
C GLN A 397 -13.55 8.42 -9.61
N THR A 398 -14.26 8.23 -10.71
CA THR A 398 -13.79 8.63 -12.06
C THR A 398 -13.47 10.12 -12.13
N ALA A 399 -14.29 10.98 -11.51
CA ALA A 399 -14.02 12.41 -11.46
C ALA A 399 -12.67 12.72 -10.77
N HIS A 400 -12.26 11.94 -9.77
CA HIS A 400 -10.94 12.06 -9.17
C HIS A 400 -9.83 11.63 -10.12
N LEU A 401 -10.07 10.60 -10.97
CA LEU A 401 -9.11 10.18 -12.01
C LEU A 401 -8.96 11.24 -13.10
N ASP A 402 -10.06 11.86 -13.54
CA ASP A 402 -10.04 12.93 -14.53
C ASP A 402 -9.31 14.16 -13.99
N GLN A 403 -9.57 14.53 -12.73
CA GLN A 403 -8.84 15.59 -12.04
C GLN A 403 -7.35 15.22 -11.87
N ALA A 404 -7.05 13.99 -11.49
CA ALA A 404 -5.68 13.52 -11.34
C ALA A 404 -4.90 13.59 -12.66
N ARG A 405 -5.56 13.25 -13.79
CA ARG A 405 -4.99 13.39 -15.13
C ARG A 405 -4.69 14.85 -15.45
N GLN A 406 -5.62 15.76 -15.17
CA GLN A 406 -5.40 17.20 -15.33
C GLN A 406 -4.26 17.71 -14.46
N HIS A 407 -4.21 17.33 -13.17
CA HIS A 407 -3.10 17.70 -12.28
C HIS A 407 -1.76 17.17 -12.79
N ARG A 408 -1.69 15.92 -13.25
CA ARG A 408 -0.47 15.34 -13.82
C ARG A 408 0.01 16.12 -15.05
N LEU A 409 -0.90 16.54 -15.92
CA LEU A 409 -0.57 17.33 -17.11
C LEU A 409 -0.15 18.77 -16.76
N ALA A 410 -0.71 19.35 -15.71
CA ALA A 410 -0.38 20.69 -15.23
C ALA A 410 0.97 20.75 -14.46
N LEU A 411 1.51 19.62 -14.00
CA LEU A 411 2.83 19.59 -13.36
C LEU A 411 3.92 19.95 -14.37
N PRO A 412 4.91 20.83 -13.98
CA PRO A 412 6.03 21.22 -14.82
C PRO A 412 6.80 20.00 -15.37
N VAL A 413 7.27 20.10 -16.60
CA VAL A 413 8.05 19.03 -17.23
C VAL A 413 9.34 18.77 -16.46
N GLU A 414 9.93 19.82 -15.91
CA GLU A 414 11.13 19.77 -15.07
C GLU A 414 10.90 18.91 -13.82
N LEU A 415 9.74 19.03 -13.17
CA LEU A 415 9.40 18.18 -12.03
C LEU A 415 9.41 16.69 -12.42
N ARG A 416 8.97 16.37 -13.62
CA ARG A 416 8.94 14.99 -14.11
C ARG A 416 10.33 14.37 -14.18
N GLN A 417 11.38 15.13 -14.39
CA GLN A 417 12.77 14.67 -14.41
C GLN A 417 13.33 14.45 -12.99
N PHE A 418 12.75 15.09 -11.97
CA PHE A 418 13.29 15.09 -10.61
C PHE A 418 12.74 13.98 -9.70
N THR A 419 11.68 13.27 -10.07
CA THR A 419 11.01 12.33 -9.16
C THR A 419 11.77 11.04 -8.88
N ASP A 420 12.65 10.62 -9.76
CA ASP A 420 13.32 9.31 -9.68
C ASP A 420 14.73 9.37 -9.11
N SER A 421 15.43 10.49 -9.24
CA SER A 421 16.73 10.70 -8.59
C SER A 421 16.53 11.11 -7.13
N SER A 422 17.21 10.45 -6.19
CA SER A 422 17.11 10.77 -4.77
C SER A 422 17.59 12.20 -4.45
N GLY A 423 18.68 12.64 -5.06
CA GLY A 423 19.20 13.99 -4.89
C GLY A 423 18.26 15.05 -5.47
N GLN A 424 17.77 14.82 -6.70
CA GLN A 424 16.85 15.76 -7.34
C GLN A 424 15.50 15.83 -6.63
N ALA A 425 14.93 14.70 -6.21
CA ALA A 425 13.69 14.67 -5.43
C ALA A 425 13.85 15.42 -4.10
N ARG A 426 15.01 15.29 -3.44
CA ARG A 426 15.36 16.04 -2.24
C ARG A 426 15.42 17.55 -2.51
N CYS A 427 16.12 17.98 -3.57
CA CYS A 427 16.20 19.39 -3.93
C CYS A 427 14.82 20.00 -4.19
N TRP A 428 13.98 19.28 -4.92
CA TRP A 428 12.61 19.71 -5.22
C TRP A 428 11.75 19.84 -3.97
N LEU A 429 11.84 18.85 -3.06
CA LEU A 429 11.14 18.91 -1.77
C LEU A 429 11.58 20.12 -0.95
N LEU A 430 12.89 20.34 -0.83
CA LEU A 430 13.44 21.45 -0.06
C LEU A 430 13.06 22.80 -0.67
N ALA A 431 13.05 22.91 -2.01
CA ALA A 431 12.62 24.13 -2.69
C ALA A 431 11.18 24.55 -2.37
N GLN A 432 10.29 23.61 -2.02
CA GLN A 432 8.92 23.93 -1.58
C GLN A 432 8.85 24.61 -0.21
N LEU A 433 9.89 24.47 0.62
CA LEU A 433 9.97 25.04 1.98
C LEU A 433 10.75 26.36 2.02
N ILE A 434 11.43 26.73 0.94
CA ILE A 434 12.20 27.97 0.91
C ILE A 434 11.27 29.18 0.80
N SER A 435 11.39 30.09 1.76
CA SER A 435 10.55 31.28 1.87
C SER A 435 10.76 32.26 0.70
N ARG A 436 9.71 33.01 0.37
CA ARG A 436 9.76 34.11 -0.58
C ARG A 436 10.41 35.37 0.05
N ASP A 437 10.38 35.51 1.37
CA ASP A 437 11.07 36.56 2.08
C ASP A 437 12.59 36.40 1.95
N ALA A 438 13.30 37.46 1.52
CA ALA A 438 14.72 37.40 1.22
C ALA A 438 15.57 37.07 2.46
N THR A 439 15.19 37.59 3.63
CA THR A 439 15.94 37.42 4.88
C THR A 439 15.78 36.00 5.41
N VAL A 440 14.56 35.47 5.41
CA VAL A 440 14.25 34.09 5.81
C VAL A 440 14.90 33.12 4.83
N ARG A 441 14.77 33.36 3.54
CA ARG A 441 15.40 32.57 2.48
C ARG A 441 16.91 32.44 2.65
N GLY A 442 17.61 33.57 2.94
CA GLY A 442 19.05 33.56 3.20
C GLY A 442 19.40 32.60 4.33
N ARG A 443 18.73 32.72 5.48
CA ARG A 443 18.93 31.83 6.63
C ARG A 443 18.63 30.35 6.30
N GLN A 444 17.56 30.09 5.57
CA GLN A 444 17.19 28.72 5.17
C GLN A 444 18.24 28.12 4.23
N LEU A 445 18.77 28.89 3.27
CA LEU A 445 19.83 28.43 2.37
C LEU A 445 21.16 28.19 3.10
N ASP A 446 21.46 28.99 4.13
CA ASP A 446 22.64 28.77 4.98
C ASP A 446 22.49 27.48 5.81
N MET A 447 21.31 27.22 6.43
CA MET A 447 21.00 25.95 7.12
C MET A 447 21.13 24.77 6.20
N LEU A 448 20.69 24.90 4.93
CA LEU A 448 20.78 23.86 3.92
C LEU A 448 22.23 23.56 3.56
N SER A 449 23.02 24.61 3.35
CA SER A 449 24.46 24.53 3.06
C SER A 449 25.23 23.86 4.20
N GLU A 450 24.90 24.18 5.45
CA GLU A 450 25.50 23.59 6.64
C GLU A 450 25.19 22.06 6.72
N ALA A 451 23.95 21.67 6.44
CA ALA A 451 23.50 20.28 6.59
C ALA A 451 23.89 19.38 5.42
N LEU A 452 23.87 19.88 4.18
CA LEU A 452 24.00 19.08 2.96
C LEU A 452 25.16 19.53 2.05
N GLY A 453 25.80 20.68 2.33
CA GLY A 453 26.90 21.22 1.55
C GLY A 453 26.48 22.22 0.47
N GLN A 454 27.48 22.94 -0.08
CA GLN A 454 27.29 24.03 -1.06
C GLN A 454 26.73 23.53 -2.40
N SER A 455 27.07 22.32 -2.83
CA SER A 455 26.54 21.71 -4.08
C SER A 455 25.05 21.52 -4.03
N GLU A 456 24.51 21.05 -2.90
CA GLU A 456 23.06 20.87 -2.71
C GLU A 456 22.33 22.22 -2.62
N ARG A 457 22.93 23.22 -1.96
CA ARG A 457 22.42 24.58 -1.96
C ARG A 457 22.27 25.12 -3.39
N ALA A 458 23.30 25.02 -4.21
CA ALA A 458 23.27 25.47 -5.60
C ALA A 458 22.20 24.71 -6.42
N ALA A 459 22.05 23.40 -6.19
CA ALA A 459 21.03 22.60 -6.85
C ALA A 459 19.59 23.02 -6.45
N VAL A 460 19.36 23.36 -5.19
CA VAL A 460 18.07 23.90 -4.73
C VAL A 460 17.80 25.28 -5.33
N GLU A 461 18.80 26.15 -5.36
CA GLU A 461 18.67 27.49 -5.96
C GLU A 461 18.29 27.44 -7.44
N LEU A 462 18.78 26.45 -8.19
CA LEU A 462 18.39 26.23 -9.59
C LEU A 462 16.90 25.83 -9.75
N VAL A 463 16.35 25.12 -8.78
CA VAL A 463 14.96 24.64 -8.80
C VAL A 463 13.98 25.70 -8.32
N LEU A 464 14.40 26.62 -7.47
CA LEU A 464 13.54 27.64 -6.84
C LEU A 464 12.64 28.41 -7.82
N PRO A 465 13.12 28.90 -9.01
CA PRO A 465 12.28 29.66 -9.92
C PRO A 465 11.12 28.82 -10.49
N VAL A 466 11.33 27.51 -10.70
CA VAL A 466 10.30 26.59 -11.18
C VAL A 466 9.33 26.24 -10.05
N ALA A 467 9.85 25.95 -8.86
CA ALA A 467 9.05 25.66 -7.66
C ALA A 467 8.14 26.85 -7.28
N ALA A 468 8.61 28.08 -7.42
CA ALA A 468 7.85 29.30 -7.12
C ALA A 468 6.68 29.57 -8.08
N ARG A 469 6.72 28.99 -9.30
CA ARG A 469 5.65 29.12 -10.31
C ARG A 469 4.56 28.08 -10.14
N LEU A 470 4.78 27.06 -9.29
CA LEU A 470 3.80 26.01 -9.08
C LEU A 470 2.58 26.57 -8.35
N ASP A 471 1.40 26.34 -8.92
CA ASP A 471 0.14 26.72 -8.30
C ASP A 471 -0.03 26.01 -6.94
N ASN A 472 -0.60 26.73 -5.97
CA ASN A 472 -0.71 26.23 -4.60
C ASN A 472 -1.42 24.87 -4.53
N PHE A 473 -2.48 24.64 -5.32
CA PHE A 473 -3.22 23.39 -5.34
C PHE A 473 -2.44 22.19 -5.94
N LEU A 474 -1.33 22.45 -6.64
CA LEU A 474 -0.43 21.41 -7.18
C LEU A 474 0.74 21.09 -6.26
N ARG A 475 1.02 21.89 -5.23
CA ARG A 475 2.22 21.74 -4.38
C ARG A 475 2.23 20.41 -3.63
N LEU A 476 1.18 20.06 -2.89
CA LEU A 476 1.10 18.76 -2.19
C LEU A 476 1.00 17.56 -3.15
N PRO A 477 0.19 17.58 -4.22
CA PRO A 477 0.25 16.54 -5.25
C PRO A 477 1.65 16.32 -5.85
N ALA A 478 2.39 17.41 -6.10
CA ALA A 478 3.77 17.33 -6.57
C ALA A 478 4.70 16.63 -5.58
N VAL A 479 4.59 16.97 -4.30
CA VAL A 479 5.37 16.32 -3.22
C VAL A 479 5.08 14.83 -3.14
N LEU A 480 3.82 14.40 -3.28
CA LEU A 480 3.46 12.98 -3.25
C LEU A 480 4.14 12.19 -4.38
N GLN A 481 4.48 12.83 -5.50
CA GLN A 481 5.20 12.21 -6.62
C GLN A 481 6.71 12.04 -6.37
N LEU A 482 7.27 12.73 -5.39
CA LEU A 482 8.71 12.66 -5.07
C LEU A 482 9.10 11.43 -4.23
N PHE A 483 8.13 10.78 -3.57
CA PHE A 483 8.42 9.69 -2.65
C PHE A 483 9.20 8.51 -3.24
N PRO A 484 8.99 8.06 -4.48
CA PRO A 484 9.83 7.01 -5.07
C PRO A 484 11.33 7.36 -5.09
N GLY A 485 11.67 8.63 -5.36
CA GLY A 485 13.05 9.12 -5.30
C GLY A 485 13.55 9.28 -3.85
N LEU A 486 12.76 9.88 -2.98
CA LEU A 486 13.12 10.12 -1.58
C LEU A 486 13.36 8.84 -0.79
N ARG A 487 12.66 7.75 -1.10
CA ARG A 487 12.86 6.45 -0.47
C ARG A 487 14.20 5.80 -0.82
N ARG A 488 14.85 6.22 -1.90
CA ARG A 488 16.19 5.74 -2.29
C ARG A 488 17.31 6.31 -1.43
N LEU A 489 17.04 7.36 -0.67
CA LEU A 489 17.99 7.91 0.30
C LEU A 489 18.36 6.87 1.34
N ALA A 490 19.63 6.78 1.70
CA ALA A 490 20.07 5.94 2.81
C ALA A 490 19.42 6.40 4.12
N ARG A 491 19.34 5.50 5.11
CA ARG A 491 18.68 5.78 6.39
C ARG A 491 19.21 7.05 7.05
N ALA A 492 20.53 7.21 7.10
CA ALA A 492 21.16 8.39 7.69
C ALA A 492 20.81 9.68 6.92
N GLU A 493 20.74 9.61 5.57
CA GLU A 493 20.35 10.75 4.74
C GLU A 493 18.88 11.13 4.98
N ARG A 494 17.98 10.14 5.16
CA ARG A 494 16.57 10.39 5.50
C ARG A 494 16.42 11.05 6.87
N GLU A 495 17.18 10.59 7.87
CA GLU A 495 17.19 11.20 9.22
C GLU A 495 17.71 12.65 9.16
N THR A 496 18.78 12.91 8.40
CA THR A 496 19.31 14.27 8.17
C THR A 496 18.27 15.14 7.45
N LEU A 497 17.62 14.63 6.40
CA LEU A 497 16.59 15.35 5.66
C LEU A 497 15.41 15.73 6.55
N LEU A 498 14.90 14.80 7.36
CA LEU A 498 13.80 15.07 8.28
C LEU A 498 14.15 16.14 9.31
N GLY A 499 15.34 16.07 9.90
CA GLY A 499 15.83 17.12 10.82
C GLY A 499 16.03 18.48 10.16
N LEU A 500 16.48 18.50 8.89
CA LEU A 500 16.61 19.74 8.12
C LEU A 500 15.23 20.35 7.81
N ILE A 501 14.24 19.55 7.41
CA ILE A 501 12.87 20.01 7.15
C ILE A 501 12.28 20.67 8.40
N GLU A 502 12.44 20.07 9.58
CA GLU A 502 11.97 20.66 10.85
C GLU A 502 12.63 22.03 11.13
N ARG A 503 13.95 22.15 10.88
CA ARG A 503 14.69 23.41 11.02
C ARG A 503 14.24 24.48 10.02
N LEU A 504 14.00 24.10 8.76
CA LEU A 504 13.55 25.03 7.71
C LEU A 504 12.15 25.59 7.99
N ILE A 505 11.22 24.73 8.47
CA ILE A 505 9.87 25.14 8.86
C ILE A 505 9.91 26.13 10.03
N LEU A 506 10.85 25.98 10.95
CA LEU A 506 10.98 26.85 12.12
C LEU A 506 11.82 28.12 11.87
N ALA A 507 12.33 28.34 10.66
CA ALA A 507 13.33 29.38 10.37
C ALA A 507 12.83 30.81 10.59
N ASP A 508 11.54 31.09 10.45
CA ASP A 508 10.93 32.41 10.68
C ASP A 508 10.18 32.50 12.03
N GLY A 509 10.14 31.38 12.80
CA GLY A 509 9.44 31.31 14.09
C GLY A 509 7.92 31.17 13.96
N ARG A 510 7.39 31.00 12.76
CA ARG A 510 5.98 30.76 12.48
C ARG A 510 5.86 29.51 11.61
N ILE A 511 4.82 28.73 11.83
CA ILE A 511 4.53 27.55 11.01
C ILE A 511 3.26 27.84 10.23
N ASP A 512 3.34 27.87 8.91
CA ASP A 512 2.14 27.95 8.08
C ASP A 512 1.51 26.55 7.90
N LEU A 513 0.27 26.55 7.41
CA LEU A 513 -0.50 25.32 7.29
C LEU A 513 0.08 24.37 6.24
N PHE A 514 0.60 24.91 5.13
CA PHE A 514 1.25 24.12 4.09
C PHE A 514 2.54 23.46 4.60
N GLU A 515 3.39 24.23 5.29
CA GLU A 515 4.63 23.72 5.90
C GLU A 515 4.36 22.60 6.89
N PHE A 516 3.33 22.75 7.73
CA PHE A 516 2.89 21.70 8.65
C PHE A 516 2.43 20.44 7.90
N CYS A 517 1.56 20.60 6.91
CA CYS A 517 1.04 19.48 6.11
C CYS A 517 2.16 18.76 5.37
N LEU A 518 3.05 19.50 4.72
CA LEU A 518 4.21 18.94 4.02
C LEU A 518 5.14 18.21 4.99
N GLY A 519 5.56 18.85 6.08
CA GLY A 519 6.43 18.24 7.10
C GLY A 519 5.82 16.96 7.69
N LYS A 520 4.49 16.97 7.98
CA LYS A 520 3.78 15.80 8.51
C LYS A 520 3.70 14.65 7.52
N LEU A 521 3.37 14.92 6.25
CA LEU A 521 3.28 13.90 5.20
C LEU A 521 4.64 13.29 4.88
N VAL A 522 5.71 14.10 4.81
CA VAL A 522 7.06 13.61 4.57
C VAL A 522 7.55 12.77 5.75
N ASN A 523 7.33 13.26 6.97
CA ASN A 523 7.68 12.53 8.20
C ASN A 523 6.94 11.18 8.26
N LEU A 524 5.62 11.15 8.00
CA LEU A 524 4.82 9.93 7.95
C LEU A 524 5.37 8.93 6.92
N SER A 525 5.69 9.40 5.71
CA SER A 525 6.09 8.55 4.59
C SER A 525 7.53 8.02 4.69
N LEU A 526 8.44 8.78 5.31
CA LEU A 526 9.85 8.39 5.44
C LEU A 526 10.18 7.71 6.77
N ARG A 527 9.49 8.06 7.89
CA ARG A 527 9.70 7.40 9.19
C ARG A 527 9.05 6.03 9.31
N ASP A 528 7.93 5.78 8.65
CA ASP A 528 7.27 4.47 8.71
C ASP A 528 8.16 3.33 8.22
N GLU A 529 9.13 3.61 7.34
CA GLU A 529 10.16 2.64 6.94
C GLU A 529 11.19 2.36 8.04
N LEU A 530 11.33 3.24 9.03
CA LEU A 530 12.32 3.11 10.11
C LEU A 530 11.83 2.26 11.29
N GLY A 531 10.67 1.60 11.16
CA GLY A 531 10.16 0.64 12.15
C GLY A 531 9.25 1.26 13.21
N ALA A 532 8.55 2.34 12.90
CA ALA A 532 7.50 2.89 13.76
C ALA A 532 6.42 1.85 14.06
N ARG A 533 6.01 1.77 15.33
CA ARG A 533 4.92 0.89 15.79
C ARG A 533 3.65 1.21 15.02
N THR A 534 3.13 0.22 14.34
CA THR A 534 1.83 0.34 13.67
C THR A 534 0.73 0.51 14.70
N ALA A 535 -0.08 1.53 14.50
CA ALA A 535 -1.28 1.79 15.29
C ALA A 535 -2.14 0.52 15.43
N GLN A 536 -2.39 0.07 16.65
CA GLN A 536 -3.19 -1.14 16.90
C GLN A 536 -4.69 -0.91 16.67
N GLY A 537 -5.14 0.36 16.65
CA GLY A 537 -6.55 0.72 16.47
C GLY A 537 -7.43 0.19 17.58
N SER A 538 -6.97 0.34 18.83
CA SER A 538 -7.65 -0.12 20.03
C SER A 538 -8.48 0.96 20.72
N ASP A 539 -8.19 2.25 20.45
CA ASP A 539 -8.73 3.36 21.20
C ASP A 539 -10.13 3.75 20.70
N ASN A 540 -10.99 4.13 21.62
CA ASN A 540 -12.30 4.68 21.34
C ASN A 540 -12.27 6.22 21.41
N LEU A 541 -13.37 6.87 21.08
CA LEU A 541 -13.46 8.33 21.07
C LEU A 541 -13.26 8.94 22.46
N GLN A 542 -13.76 8.29 23.51
CA GLN A 542 -13.66 8.79 24.88
C GLN A 542 -12.24 8.74 25.42
N SER A 543 -11.52 7.63 25.16
CA SER A 543 -10.11 7.52 25.58
C SER A 543 -9.18 8.53 24.89
N ALA A 544 -9.59 9.05 23.72
CA ALA A 544 -8.84 10.02 22.93
C ALA A 544 -9.42 11.44 23.00
N ALA A 545 -10.38 11.72 23.90
CA ALA A 545 -11.15 12.98 23.92
C ALA A 545 -10.24 14.22 23.99
N GLY A 546 -9.17 14.19 24.77
CA GLY A 546 -8.24 15.32 24.87
C GLY A 546 -7.51 15.61 23.54
N ASP A 547 -7.07 14.56 22.82
CA ASP A 547 -6.41 14.71 21.52
C ASP A 547 -7.39 15.15 20.43
N ILE A 548 -8.65 14.67 20.51
CA ILE A 548 -9.74 15.10 19.63
C ILE A 548 -10.02 16.59 19.85
N ALA A 549 -10.12 17.05 21.10
CA ALA A 549 -10.34 18.45 21.41
C ALA A 549 -9.23 19.36 20.85
N VAL A 550 -7.97 18.95 20.98
CA VAL A 550 -6.82 19.68 20.38
C VAL A 550 -6.94 19.75 18.87
N LEU A 551 -7.24 18.64 18.20
CA LEU A 551 -7.38 18.60 16.75
C LEU A 551 -8.51 19.54 16.25
N PHE A 552 -9.67 19.48 16.88
CA PHE A 552 -10.82 20.33 16.52
C PHE A 552 -10.56 21.80 16.80
N ALA A 553 -9.91 22.13 17.92
CA ALA A 553 -9.57 23.52 18.26
C ALA A 553 -8.60 24.11 17.24
N VAL A 554 -7.57 23.35 16.81
CA VAL A 554 -6.62 23.81 15.81
C VAL A 554 -7.29 24.00 14.45
N ILE A 555 -8.13 23.08 14.01
CA ILE A 555 -8.84 23.19 12.72
C ILE A 555 -9.76 24.41 12.74
N ALA A 556 -10.54 24.58 13.79
CA ALA A 556 -11.41 25.75 13.94
C ALA A 556 -10.64 27.06 13.97
N GLN A 557 -9.49 27.10 14.64
CA GLN A 557 -8.61 28.28 14.73
C GLN A 557 -7.97 28.62 13.37
N GLN A 558 -7.57 27.61 12.57
CA GLN A 558 -6.91 27.83 11.29
C GLN A 558 -7.89 28.15 10.16
N GLY A 559 -9.13 27.66 10.25
CA GLY A 559 -10.19 27.91 9.26
C GLY A 559 -10.91 29.24 9.44
N ASN A 560 -10.87 29.85 10.64
CA ASN A 560 -11.62 31.07 10.91
C ASN A 560 -10.71 32.17 11.47
N SER A 561 -10.79 33.36 10.87
CA SER A 561 -10.06 34.54 11.35
C SER A 561 -10.71 35.19 12.59
N ASP A 562 -12.02 34.98 12.81
CA ASP A 562 -12.76 35.47 13.97
C ASP A 562 -12.82 34.39 15.07
N ALA A 563 -12.43 34.76 16.28
CA ALA A 563 -12.41 33.86 17.44
C ALA A 563 -13.80 33.37 17.86
N VAL A 564 -14.87 34.13 17.59
CA VAL A 564 -16.24 33.73 17.89
C VAL A 564 -16.71 32.66 16.91
N GLU A 565 -16.44 32.85 15.61
CA GLU A 565 -16.77 31.87 14.57
C GLU A 565 -15.91 30.60 14.73
N ALA A 566 -14.63 30.73 15.07
CA ALA A 566 -13.79 29.59 15.38
C ALA A 566 -14.34 28.74 16.54
N ARG A 567 -14.85 29.39 17.61
CA ARG A 567 -15.49 28.69 18.71
C ARG A 567 -16.76 27.98 18.27
N ARG A 568 -17.60 28.62 17.46
CA ARG A 568 -18.87 28.03 16.94
C ARG A 568 -18.55 26.81 16.06
N ALA A 569 -17.56 26.92 15.17
CA ALA A 569 -17.10 25.83 14.34
C ALA A 569 -16.60 24.65 15.19
N TYR A 570 -15.80 24.93 16.22
CA TYR A 570 -15.37 23.92 17.19
C TYR A 570 -16.53 23.23 17.88
N GLU A 571 -17.47 23.99 18.45
CA GLU A 571 -18.64 23.46 19.17
C GLU A 571 -19.53 22.61 18.26
N ALA A 572 -19.74 23.02 17.02
CA ALA A 572 -20.51 22.27 16.04
C ALA A 572 -19.88 20.90 15.73
N GLY A 573 -18.58 20.85 15.51
CA GLY A 573 -17.89 19.60 15.19
C GLY A 573 -17.68 18.69 16.40
N ILE A 574 -17.22 19.23 17.54
CA ILE A 574 -16.93 18.43 18.73
C ILE A 574 -18.18 17.77 19.32
N SER A 575 -19.33 18.46 19.30
CA SER A 575 -20.60 17.92 19.78
C SER A 575 -21.09 16.72 18.98
N ARG A 576 -20.69 16.61 17.70
CA ARG A 576 -21.01 15.45 16.86
C ARG A 576 -20.18 14.21 17.23
N VAL A 577 -18.95 14.42 17.72
CA VAL A 577 -18.01 13.33 18.03
C VAL A 577 -18.06 12.94 19.49
N LEU A 578 -18.17 13.91 20.39
CA LEU A 578 -18.16 13.76 21.84
C LEU A 578 -19.39 14.45 22.48
N PRO A 579 -20.63 14.00 22.19
CA PRO A 579 -21.84 14.69 22.62
C PRO A 579 -22.02 14.79 24.13
N MET A 580 -21.39 13.89 24.90
CA MET A 580 -21.50 13.83 26.36
C MET A 580 -20.37 14.57 27.08
N GLU A 581 -19.33 15.00 26.35
CA GLU A 581 -18.17 15.67 26.94
C GLU A 581 -18.19 17.17 26.62
N ARG A 582 -17.99 18.00 27.65
CA ARG A 582 -17.84 19.45 27.50
C ARG A 582 -16.37 19.82 27.44
N ALA A 583 -15.69 19.43 26.35
CA ALA A 583 -14.32 19.87 26.11
C ALA A 583 -14.31 21.37 25.75
N ALA A 584 -13.65 22.19 26.56
CA ALA A 584 -13.59 23.63 26.34
C ALA A 584 -12.73 23.96 25.10
N TYR A 585 -13.17 24.92 24.29
CA TYR A 585 -12.36 25.48 23.22
C TYR A 585 -11.14 26.22 23.79
N THR A 586 -9.96 25.76 23.45
CA THR A 586 -8.68 26.38 23.88
C THR A 586 -7.85 26.74 22.66
N VAL A 587 -7.54 28.02 22.54
CA VAL A 587 -6.64 28.52 21.48
C VAL A 587 -5.19 28.25 21.88
N SER A 588 -4.41 27.66 20.99
CA SER A 588 -2.99 27.43 21.19
C SER A 588 -2.17 28.41 20.33
N SER A 589 -1.28 29.17 20.96
CA SER A 589 -0.31 30.00 20.23
C SER A 589 0.71 29.14 19.48
N ASN A 590 1.02 27.94 19.99
CA ASN A 590 1.88 26.95 19.34
C ASN A 590 1.05 25.73 18.91
N TRP A 591 0.12 25.98 18.01
CA TRP A 591 -0.84 24.98 17.55
C TRP A 591 -0.20 23.75 16.91
N ALA A 592 0.90 23.93 16.16
CA ALA A 592 1.59 22.84 15.48
C ALA A 592 2.24 21.87 16.46
N ALA A 593 2.87 22.39 17.54
CA ALA A 593 3.46 21.56 18.59
C ALA A 593 2.40 20.81 19.41
N ALA A 594 1.18 21.35 19.55
CA ALA A 594 0.07 20.67 20.19
C ALA A 594 -0.54 19.58 19.29
N LEU A 595 -0.70 19.88 17.99
CA LEU A 595 -1.37 19.02 17.02
C LEU A 595 -0.54 17.79 16.64
N ALA A 596 0.78 17.93 16.47
CA ALA A 596 1.64 16.86 15.99
C ALA A 596 1.61 15.58 16.86
N PRO A 597 1.73 15.65 18.21
CA PRO A 597 1.61 14.47 19.08
C PRO A 597 0.17 13.96 19.17
N ALA A 598 -0.84 14.84 19.16
CA ALA A 598 -2.26 14.45 19.17
C ALA A 598 -2.58 13.58 17.95
N LEU A 599 -2.19 14.00 16.75
CA LEU A 599 -2.37 13.20 15.52
C LEU A 599 -1.67 11.84 15.60
N THR A 600 -0.51 11.77 16.25
CA THR A 600 0.22 10.51 16.41
C THR A 600 -0.53 9.53 17.31
N ARG A 601 -1.17 10.01 18.39
CA ARG A 601 -1.99 9.15 19.27
C ARG A 601 -3.32 8.78 18.62
N LEU A 602 -3.97 9.70 17.89
CA LEU A 602 -5.23 9.46 17.17
C LEU A 602 -5.13 8.37 16.08
N GLN A 603 -3.93 8.00 15.62
CA GLN A 603 -3.74 6.85 14.74
C GLN A 603 -4.27 5.54 15.35
N ASN A 604 -4.28 5.41 16.69
CA ASN A 604 -4.73 4.22 17.40
C ASN A 604 -6.25 4.07 17.49
N LEU A 605 -7.03 5.04 17.03
CA LEU A 605 -8.48 4.96 17.01
C LEU A 605 -8.99 3.75 16.20
N GLN A 606 -10.07 3.16 16.69
CA GLN A 606 -10.82 2.12 15.98
C GLN A 606 -11.40 2.67 14.66
N PRO A 607 -11.62 1.84 13.62
CA PRO A 607 -12.10 2.30 12.32
C PRO A 607 -13.37 3.16 12.38
N PHE A 608 -14.39 2.74 13.12
CA PHE A 608 -15.63 3.51 13.26
C PHE A 608 -15.46 4.81 14.05
N ALA A 609 -14.53 4.84 15.01
CA ALA A 609 -14.16 6.07 15.72
C ALA A 609 -13.46 7.07 14.78
N LYS A 610 -12.61 6.59 13.86
CA LYS A 610 -12.01 7.43 12.82
C LYS A 610 -13.06 8.01 11.86
N ARG A 611 -14.09 7.24 11.50
CA ARG A 611 -15.21 7.72 10.69
C ARG A 611 -15.92 8.89 11.38
N ALA A 612 -16.36 8.69 12.63
CA ALA A 612 -17.02 9.73 13.40
C ALA A 612 -16.16 10.99 13.57
N LEU A 613 -14.84 10.79 13.82
CA LEU A 613 -13.87 11.88 13.88
C LEU A 613 -13.84 12.68 12.59
N ILE A 614 -13.71 12.02 11.42
CA ILE A 614 -13.64 12.69 10.11
C ILE A 614 -14.97 13.40 9.79
N GLU A 615 -16.12 12.78 10.06
CA GLU A 615 -17.43 13.44 9.89
C GLU A 615 -17.52 14.73 10.73
N GLY A 616 -17.09 14.70 12.00
CA GLY A 616 -17.04 15.87 12.85
C GLY A 616 -16.06 16.94 12.35
N LEU A 617 -14.87 16.54 11.88
CA LEU A 617 -13.90 17.48 11.30
C LEU A 617 -14.45 18.23 10.09
N VAL A 618 -15.16 17.53 9.21
CA VAL A 618 -15.80 18.17 8.06
C VAL A 618 -16.88 19.15 8.51
N VAL A 619 -17.63 18.83 9.57
CA VAL A 619 -18.60 19.79 10.16
C VAL A 619 -17.90 21.04 10.67
N THR A 620 -16.73 20.90 11.32
CA THR A 620 -15.94 22.06 11.79
C THR A 620 -15.46 22.93 10.63
N ILE A 621 -14.92 22.30 9.58
CA ILE A 621 -14.39 22.98 8.39
C ILE A 621 -15.51 23.65 7.59
N ALA A 622 -16.64 22.95 7.44
CA ALA A 622 -17.78 23.41 6.66
C ALA A 622 -18.69 24.39 7.40
N HIS A 623 -18.31 24.88 8.58
CA HIS A 623 -19.18 25.70 9.42
C HIS A 623 -19.64 26.99 8.75
N ASP A 624 -18.80 27.62 7.96
CA ASP A 624 -19.09 28.81 7.16
C ASP A 624 -19.69 28.49 5.77
N GLY A 625 -19.87 27.21 5.45
CA GLY A 625 -20.37 26.74 4.15
C GLY A 625 -19.34 26.76 3.03
N GLN A 626 -18.08 27.04 3.34
CA GLN A 626 -16.98 27.11 2.37
C GLN A 626 -15.86 26.15 2.76
N LEU A 627 -15.15 25.64 1.75
CA LEU A 627 -13.93 24.87 1.94
C LEU A 627 -12.79 25.58 1.22
N THR A 628 -11.84 26.06 1.97
CA THR A 628 -10.62 26.66 1.43
C THR A 628 -9.59 25.59 1.09
N LEU A 629 -8.65 25.90 0.18
CA LEU A 629 -7.56 24.99 -0.18
C LEU A 629 -6.72 24.55 1.04
N PRO A 630 -6.29 25.47 1.94
CA PRO A 630 -5.54 25.07 3.13
C PRO A 630 -6.30 24.11 4.04
N GLU A 631 -7.59 24.30 4.24
CA GLU A 631 -8.45 23.40 5.03
C GLU A 631 -8.58 22.02 4.38
N ALA A 632 -8.75 21.97 3.06
CA ALA A 632 -8.78 20.71 2.32
C ALA A 632 -7.46 19.95 2.44
N GLU A 633 -6.33 20.64 2.37
CA GLU A 633 -4.98 20.06 2.53
C GLU A 633 -4.74 19.57 3.96
N LEU A 634 -5.18 20.33 4.97
CA LEU A 634 -5.12 19.91 6.36
C LEU A 634 -5.96 18.67 6.60
N LEU A 635 -7.21 18.64 6.14
CA LEU A 635 -8.10 17.49 6.25
C LEU A 635 -7.49 16.25 5.60
N ARG A 636 -6.94 16.38 4.39
CA ARG A 636 -6.26 15.29 3.70
C ARG A 636 -5.02 14.80 4.47
N THR A 637 -4.25 15.71 5.07
CA THR A 637 -3.08 15.37 5.90
C THR A 637 -3.49 14.64 7.17
N VAL A 638 -4.55 15.08 7.83
CA VAL A 638 -5.13 14.39 8.99
C VAL A 638 -5.60 12.99 8.58
N CYS A 639 -6.36 12.88 7.50
CA CYS A 639 -6.83 11.59 6.97
C CYS A 639 -5.67 10.65 6.63
N ALA A 640 -4.61 11.15 5.97
CA ALA A 640 -3.41 10.36 5.67
C ALA A 640 -2.74 9.87 6.96
N THR A 641 -2.60 10.74 7.97
CA THR A 641 -2.05 10.37 9.29
C THR A 641 -2.87 9.29 9.97
N LEU A 642 -4.19 9.35 9.87
CA LEU A 642 -5.12 8.34 10.41
C LEU A 642 -5.16 7.04 9.59
N GLN A 643 -4.38 6.94 8.51
CA GLN A 643 -4.45 5.82 7.56
C GLN A 643 -5.85 5.68 6.91
N CYS A 644 -6.48 6.80 6.63
CA CYS A 644 -7.78 6.95 5.98
C CYS A 644 -7.60 7.83 4.73
N PRO A 645 -6.92 7.39 3.67
CA PRO A 645 -6.56 8.24 2.54
C PRO A 645 -7.81 8.86 1.91
N LEU A 646 -7.82 10.19 1.83
CA LEU A 646 -8.90 10.97 1.25
C LEU A 646 -8.50 11.44 -0.15
N PRO A 647 -9.28 11.12 -1.18
CA PRO A 647 -9.11 11.69 -2.53
C PRO A 647 -9.08 13.22 -2.51
N PRO A 648 -8.58 13.88 -3.58
CA PRO A 648 -8.81 15.30 -3.76
C PRO A 648 -10.30 15.62 -3.63
N ILE A 649 -10.67 16.59 -2.79
CA ILE A 649 -12.08 16.87 -2.53
C ILE A 649 -12.69 17.47 -3.79
N LEU A 650 -13.70 16.81 -4.33
CA LEU A 650 -14.47 17.29 -5.47
C LEU A 650 -15.58 18.23 -5.00
N PRO A 651 -15.95 19.24 -5.82
CA PRO A 651 -17.25 19.92 -5.65
C PRO A 651 -18.36 18.87 -5.55
N ALA A 652 -19.39 19.14 -4.76
CA ALA A 652 -20.50 18.21 -4.53
C ALA A 652 -20.98 17.63 -5.87
N VAL A 653 -20.57 16.41 -6.14
CA VAL A 653 -21.21 15.62 -7.17
C VAL A 653 -22.54 15.18 -6.56
N PRO A 654 -23.69 15.44 -7.19
CA PRO A 654 -24.95 14.90 -6.72
C PRO A 654 -24.75 13.40 -6.48
N ILE A 655 -25.21 12.93 -5.32
CA ILE A 655 -25.23 11.49 -5.02
C ILE A 655 -26.29 10.91 -5.94
N ASP A 656 -25.93 10.74 -7.21
CA ASP A 656 -26.80 10.13 -8.20
C ASP A 656 -26.94 8.64 -7.88
N GLU A 657 -28.18 8.25 -7.66
CA GLU A 657 -28.86 6.97 -7.93
C GLU A 657 -28.10 5.64 -7.73
N ALA A 658 -26.77 5.62 -7.63
CA ALA A 658 -25.99 4.41 -7.42
C ALA A 658 -26.14 3.79 -6.02
N LEU A 659 -26.73 4.51 -5.05
CA LEU A 659 -27.07 3.98 -3.71
C LEU A 659 -28.43 3.28 -3.67
N GLN A 660 -29.25 3.39 -4.69
CA GLN A 660 -30.54 2.66 -4.75
C GLN A 660 -30.35 1.16 -5.05
N PHE A 661 -29.19 0.74 -5.54
CA PHE A 661 -28.90 -0.69 -5.83
C PHE A 661 -28.41 -1.50 -4.63
N THR A 662 -28.21 -0.93 -3.45
CA THR A 662 -27.71 -1.64 -2.27
C THR A 662 -28.68 -1.69 -1.10
N LEU A 663 -29.93 -1.24 -1.26
CA LEU A 663 -30.98 -1.34 -0.24
C LEU A 663 -32.16 -2.22 -0.69
N GLY A 664 -32.02 -2.95 -1.77
CA GLY A 664 -32.99 -3.95 -2.20
C GLY A 664 -32.41 -5.35 -1.99
N GLU A 665 -32.90 -6.04 -0.92
CA GLU A 665 -32.74 -7.44 -0.51
C GLU A 665 -31.37 -7.84 0.05
#